data_e7c67b5cffe1b6ecc909452a5aaabd57
#
_entry.id   e7c67b5cffe1b6ecc909452a5aaabd57
#
_cell.length_a   1.000
_cell.length_b   1.000
_cell.length_c   1.000
_cell.angle_alpha   90.00
_cell.angle_beta   90.00
_cell.angle_gamma   90.00
#
_symmetry.space_group_name_H-M   'P 1'
#
loop_
_entity.id
_entity.type
_entity.pdbx_description
1 polymer ?
#
loop_
_entity_poly.entity_id
_entity_poly.type
_entity_poly.pdbx_seq_one_letter_code
_entity_poly.pdbx_strand_id
1 'polypeptide(L)'
;MTLVIGLDTGGTYTDAALLDTATGTVRATGKSLTTRDDLSIGVGGAIRRVLEDFEGSAADIGLVSLSTTLATNAVVEGVGGRVGLLMIGFDETSLQRADLARALGQDPVFFINGGHAADGAPQAQLDEAAIRKAVNATEGEVSAYAVAGHFATRNPAHESRTRDLLRDLTGAPVTCSHELSSSLGGPRRALTAVLNARLINLLDRLVAATEGIMADEGLSCQLMVVKGDGSLLESGYARSRPVETVLSGPAASLAGAAFLAGTRTAMVADIGGTTTDIALLQNGAPLLKPDGALVGGWQTMVEAADIRTCGLGGDSEVTPVGRGTTGGLTLGPRRAVPLSLLATQWPEVKDKLAEQLAVAVPMSTDARFVMPLMPNGVPAWLTRSEARLAAKAIEMGPSSVAEIAGTQLALGAVDRLIGRGLLTLATFTPTDALHVTGDFTGFDAEAAMLGAKLIARQKTGIGQPIAETPEELARRTLSELHRRTGLALMDAALAHDGAGEMQATNNPLLANLYRDGTTGKDSLVKLSLELGTGLVALGASAATHYPHVARRMGVELTVPDHAEVAGAVGAAAGSVRQRVMISVTQPFEGRYRVHLPGGPRDLGVMDEALASAREVAGQLAEERARKAGATSVSIEISEDIKLVPLGGGKELFIEALVQATADGAAA
;
A
#
# COMPACT_ATOMS: atom_id res chain seq x y z
N MET A 1 26.25 -14.23 -0.03
CA MET A 1 26.33 -12.79 -0.29
C MET A 1 25.96 -12.08 0.99
N THR A 2 26.69 -11.03 1.36
CA THR A 2 26.49 -10.43 2.68
C THR A 2 25.97 -9.01 2.61
N LEU A 3 26.19 -8.28 1.51
CA LEU A 3 25.78 -6.88 1.35
C LEU A 3 24.59 -6.75 0.40
N VAL A 4 23.51 -6.13 0.88
CA VAL A 4 22.27 -5.92 0.13
C VAL A 4 21.87 -4.46 0.23
N ILE A 5 21.56 -3.81 -0.89
CA ILE A 5 20.89 -2.51 -0.91
C ILE A 5 19.38 -2.74 -0.98
N GLY A 6 18.68 -2.27 0.04
CA GLY A 6 17.22 -2.16 0.01
C GLY A 6 16.81 -0.74 -0.35
N LEU A 7 15.77 -0.63 -1.15
CA LEU A 7 15.17 0.62 -1.62
C LEU A 7 13.69 0.63 -1.25
N ASP A 8 13.20 1.76 -0.75
CA ASP A 8 11.78 1.98 -0.53
C ASP A 8 11.34 3.29 -1.18
N THR A 9 10.60 3.19 -2.28
CA THR A 9 10.12 4.35 -3.03
C THR A 9 8.74 4.75 -2.52
N GLY A 10 8.73 5.69 -1.57
CA GLY A 10 7.52 6.29 -1.02
C GLY A 10 6.98 7.46 -1.87
N GLY A 11 5.87 8.04 -1.43
CA GLY A 11 5.22 9.15 -2.15
C GLY A 11 5.96 10.50 -2.06
N THR A 12 6.94 10.65 -1.14
CA THR A 12 7.68 11.91 -0.89
C THR A 12 9.18 11.71 -1.01
N TYR A 13 9.69 10.65 -0.42
CA TYR A 13 11.11 10.28 -0.43
C TYR A 13 11.27 8.84 -0.90
N THR A 14 12.41 8.59 -1.51
CA THR A 14 12.97 7.27 -1.74
C THR A 14 14.07 7.06 -0.73
N ASP A 15 13.91 6.05 0.11
CA ASP A 15 14.86 5.67 1.14
C ASP A 15 15.69 4.49 0.64
N ALA A 16 16.97 4.44 1.02
CA ALA A 16 17.88 3.34 0.75
C ALA A 16 18.62 2.94 2.02
N ALA A 17 18.92 1.65 2.15
CA ALA A 17 19.74 1.11 3.24
C ALA A 17 20.68 0.02 2.71
N LEU A 18 21.94 0.07 3.07
CA LEU A 18 22.93 -1.00 2.84
C LEU A 18 22.98 -1.88 4.07
N LEU A 19 22.50 -3.11 3.93
CA LEU A 19 22.44 -4.11 4.98
C LEU A 19 23.53 -5.16 4.79
N ASP A 20 24.32 -5.41 5.83
CA ASP A 20 25.15 -6.61 5.94
C ASP A 20 24.32 -7.73 6.56
N THR A 21 23.83 -8.64 5.73
CA THR A 21 22.92 -9.72 6.16
C THR A 21 23.60 -10.77 7.04
N ALA A 22 24.95 -10.86 7.02
CA ALA A 22 25.69 -11.80 7.87
C ALA A 22 25.79 -11.30 9.32
N THR A 23 25.93 -9.98 9.51
CA THR A 23 26.04 -9.37 10.84
C THR A 23 24.72 -8.76 11.32
N GLY A 24 23.74 -8.59 10.44
CA GLY A 24 22.49 -7.92 10.73
C GLY A 24 22.64 -6.40 10.91
N THR A 25 23.73 -5.78 10.41
CA THR A 25 24.02 -4.37 10.63
C THR A 25 23.72 -3.52 9.40
N VAL A 26 23.07 -2.36 9.60
CA VAL A 26 22.95 -1.32 8.59
C VAL A 26 24.27 -0.56 8.47
N ARG A 27 24.90 -0.58 7.30
CA ARG A 27 26.23 0.01 7.04
C ARG A 27 26.14 1.44 6.55
N ALA A 28 25.14 1.76 5.75
CA ALA A 28 24.89 3.09 5.21
C ALA A 28 23.39 3.29 4.95
N THR A 29 22.94 4.52 4.96
CA THR A 29 21.57 4.89 4.60
C THR A 29 21.59 6.06 3.63
N GLY A 30 20.61 6.11 2.72
CA GLY A 30 20.48 7.19 1.74
C GLY A 30 19.03 7.62 1.62
N LYS A 31 18.82 8.92 1.38
CA LYS A 31 17.48 9.48 1.18
C LYS A 31 17.50 10.46 0.01
N SER A 32 16.55 10.33 -0.91
CA SER A 32 16.37 11.22 -2.05
C SER A 32 14.90 11.61 -2.19
N LEU A 33 14.60 12.78 -2.77
CA LEU A 33 13.22 13.16 -3.09
C LEU A 33 12.67 12.24 -4.18
N THR A 34 11.45 11.76 -4.00
CA THR A 34 10.73 10.99 -5.02
C THR A 34 10.21 11.93 -6.10
N THR A 35 10.58 11.68 -7.34
CA THR A 35 10.07 12.37 -8.53
C THR A 35 8.91 11.55 -9.09
N ARG A 36 7.66 12.06 -8.99
CA ARG A 36 6.46 11.32 -9.41
C ARG A 36 6.42 10.98 -10.89
N ASP A 37 6.94 11.89 -11.72
CA ASP A 37 6.96 11.71 -13.18
C ASP A 37 8.02 10.71 -13.62
N ASP A 38 9.10 10.56 -12.83
CA ASP A 38 10.17 9.60 -13.06
C ASP A 38 10.77 9.12 -11.73
N LEU A 39 10.28 7.99 -11.24
CA LEU A 39 10.72 7.41 -9.97
C LEU A 39 12.20 7.01 -9.98
N SER A 40 12.78 6.80 -11.17
CA SER A 40 14.18 6.39 -11.31
C SER A 40 15.16 7.46 -10.80
N ILE A 41 14.81 8.75 -10.90
CA ILE A 41 15.63 9.84 -10.39
C ILE A 41 15.81 9.74 -8.88
N GLY A 42 14.70 9.53 -8.14
CA GLY A 42 14.73 9.32 -6.69
C GLY A 42 15.52 8.07 -6.29
N VAL A 43 15.29 6.96 -7.00
CA VAL A 43 16.02 5.69 -6.79
C VAL A 43 17.52 5.89 -7.00
N GLY A 44 17.95 6.51 -8.11
CA GLY A 44 19.37 6.77 -8.40
C GLY A 44 20.01 7.69 -7.36
N GLY A 45 19.30 8.74 -6.93
CA GLY A 45 19.78 9.62 -5.88
C GLY A 45 19.98 8.92 -4.53
N ALA A 46 19.09 8.00 -4.16
CA ALA A 46 19.20 7.24 -2.93
C ALA A 46 20.35 6.21 -2.98
N ILE A 47 20.52 5.50 -4.11
CA ILE A 47 21.65 4.56 -4.33
C ILE A 47 22.98 5.29 -4.23
N ARG A 48 23.16 6.44 -4.92
CA ARG A 48 24.41 7.21 -4.87
C ARG A 48 24.80 7.59 -3.46
N ARG A 49 23.85 8.08 -2.66
CA ARG A 49 24.13 8.46 -1.26
C ARG A 49 24.59 7.27 -0.41
N VAL A 50 23.99 6.10 -0.61
CA VAL A 50 24.45 4.87 0.09
C VAL A 50 25.87 4.51 -0.35
N LEU A 51 26.18 4.62 -1.65
CA LEU A 51 27.52 4.31 -2.18
C LEU A 51 28.58 5.34 -1.77
N GLU A 52 28.21 6.63 -1.61
CA GLU A 52 29.09 7.70 -1.11
C GLU A 52 29.53 7.46 0.35
N ASP A 53 28.63 6.93 1.19
CA ASP A 53 28.90 6.64 2.59
C ASP A 53 29.48 5.23 2.82
N PHE A 54 29.57 4.41 1.78
CA PHE A 54 30.08 3.04 1.86
C PHE A 54 31.59 2.99 1.53
N GLU A 55 32.41 2.56 2.48
CA GLU A 55 33.87 2.44 2.33
C GLU A 55 34.33 1.24 1.45
N GLY A 56 33.40 0.47 0.86
CA GLY A 56 33.67 -0.69 0.00
C GLY A 56 33.48 -0.41 -1.48
N SER A 57 33.47 -1.48 -2.28
CA SER A 57 33.23 -1.42 -3.73
C SER A 57 31.78 -1.75 -4.07
N ALA A 58 31.21 -1.11 -5.10
CA ALA A 58 29.92 -1.50 -5.66
C ALA A 58 29.86 -2.99 -6.06
N ALA A 59 31.00 -3.58 -6.43
CA ALA A 59 31.13 -5.00 -6.74
C ALA A 59 30.96 -5.93 -5.53
N ASP A 60 31.08 -5.43 -4.30
CA ASP A 60 30.86 -6.21 -3.07
C ASP A 60 29.37 -6.38 -2.76
N ILE A 61 28.51 -5.60 -3.42
CA ILE A 61 27.05 -5.63 -3.24
C ILE A 61 26.48 -6.79 -4.06
N GLY A 62 25.85 -7.72 -3.36
CA GLY A 62 25.37 -8.95 -3.96
C GLY A 62 23.92 -8.90 -4.43
N LEU A 63 23.12 -7.93 -3.96
CA LEU A 63 21.70 -7.83 -4.27
C LEU A 63 21.22 -6.38 -4.13
N VAL A 64 20.28 -5.99 -4.99
CA VAL A 64 19.43 -4.80 -4.80
C VAL A 64 17.99 -5.25 -4.72
N SER A 65 17.21 -4.74 -3.76
CA SER A 65 15.79 -5.01 -3.65
C SER A 65 14.98 -3.72 -3.59
N LEU A 66 13.89 -3.66 -4.35
CA LEU A 66 13.06 -2.48 -4.54
C LEU A 66 11.65 -2.71 -4.01
N SER A 67 11.26 -1.91 -3.02
CA SER A 67 9.88 -1.68 -2.62
C SER A 67 9.35 -0.42 -3.30
N THR A 68 8.08 -0.41 -3.70
CA THR A 68 7.51 0.71 -4.43
C THR A 68 6.01 0.89 -4.19
N THR A 69 5.57 2.12 -4.06
CA THR A 69 4.15 2.48 -4.01
C THR A 69 3.51 2.59 -5.40
N LEU A 70 4.27 2.36 -6.49
CA LEU A 70 3.81 2.56 -7.88
C LEU A 70 2.51 1.80 -8.18
N ALA A 71 2.50 0.48 -7.92
CA ALA A 71 1.34 -0.37 -8.21
C ALA A 71 0.11 0.05 -7.39
N THR A 72 0.32 0.34 -6.11
CA THR A 72 -0.75 0.80 -5.21
C THR A 72 -1.35 2.11 -5.68
N ASN A 73 -0.52 3.11 -5.99
CA ASN A 73 -0.96 4.42 -6.46
C ASN A 73 -1.69 4.31 -7.81
N ALA A 74 -1.15 3.53 -8.76
CA ALA A 74 -1.77 3.34 -10.06
C ALA A 74 -3.17 2.71 -9.95
N VAL A 75 -3.36 1.73 -9.05
CA VAL A 75 -4.68 1.13 -8.79
C VAL A 75 -5.64 2.13 -8.14
N VAL A 76 -5.18 2.91 -7.16
CA VAL A 76 -5.99 3.93 -6.47
C VAL A 76 -6.41 5.07 -7.41
N GLU A 77 -5.49 5.54 -8.25
CA GLU A 77 -5.72 6.63 -9.20
C GLU A 77 -6.41 6.18 -10.49
N GLY A 78 -6.55 4.87 -10.69
CA GLY A 78 -7.11 4.30 -11.92
C GLY A 78 -6.22 4.52 -13.14
N VAL A 79 -4.90 4.64 -12.94
CA VAL A 79 -3.90 4.84 -13.99
C VAL A 79 -3.43 3.49 -14.51
N GLY A 80 -3.20 3.40 -15.83
CA GLY A 80 -2.65 2.20 -16.49
C GLY A 80 -3.08 2.12 -17.95
N GLY A 81 -2.62 1.07 -18.62
CA GLY A 81 -2.97 0.81 -20.02
C GLY A 81 -4.41 0.28 -20.17
N ARG A 82 -5.04 0.51 -21.34
CA ARG A 82 -6.32 -0.16 -21.67
C ARG A 82 -6.11 -1.66 -21.81
N VAL A 83 -7.06 -2.44 -21.32
CA VAL A 83 -6.98 -3.91 -21.27
C VAL A 83 -8.15 -4.54 -21.99
N GLY A 84 -7.88 -5.52 -22.87
CA GLY A 84 -8.92 -6.39 -23.43
C GLY A 84 -9.18 -7.56 -22.47
N LEU A 85 -10.41 -7.69 -21.92
CA LEU A 85 -10.79 -8.81 -21.05
C LEU A 85 -11.53 -9.89 -21.86
N LEU A 86 -11.01 -11.14 -21.80
CA LEU A 86 -11.68 -12.31 -22.34
C LEU A 86 -12.23 -13.17 -21.20
N MET A 87 -13.58 -13.34 -21.16
CA MET A 87 -14.33 -14.09 -20.17
C MET A 87 -14.79 -15.41 -20.77
N ILE A 88 -14.10 -16.53 -20.45
CA ILE A 88 -14.35 -17.85 -21.06
C ILE A 88 -15.36 -18.64 -20.22
N GLY A 89 -16.51 -18.98 -20.81
CA GLY A 89 -17.59 -19.71 -20.14
C GLY A 89 -18.42 -18.87 -19.15
N PHE A 90 -18.31 -17.55 -19.21
CA PHE A 90 -19.11 -16.60 -18.44
C PHE A 90 -20.14 -15.89 -19.32
N ASP A 91 -21.13 -15.30 -18.69
CA ASP A 91 -22.11 -14.41 -19.28
C ASP A 91 -21.98 -12.96 -18.75
N GLU A 92 -22.76 -12.04 -19.31
CA GLU A 92 -22.73 -10.61 -18.95
C GLU A 92 -23.08 -10.35 -17.48
N THR A 93 -23.85 -11.24 -16.82
CA THR A 93 -24.22 -11.08 -15.41
C THR A 93 -23.02 -11.18 -14.47
N SER A 94 -21.94 -11.83 -14.92
CA SER A 94 -20.69 -11.96 -14.19
C SER A 94 -19.99 -10.62 -13.94
N LEU A 95 -20.24 -9.60 -14.79
CA LEU A 95 -19.68 -8.24 -14.64
C LEU A 95 -20.23 -7.49 -13.43
N GLN A 96 -21.42 -7.86 -12.95
CA GLN A 96 -22.05 -7.26 -11.78
C GLN A 96 -21.45 -7.74 -10.47
N ARG A 97 -20.58 -8.76 -10.52
CA ARG A 97 -19.91 -9.35 -9.37
C ARG A 97 -18.51 -8.77 -9.19
N ALA A 98 -18.09 -8.64 -7.94
CA ALA A 98 -16.76 -8.15 -7.58
C ALA A 98 -16.41 -6.77 -8.17
N ASP A 99 -17.42 -5.92 -8.40
CA ASP A 99 -17.26 -4.58 -9.01
C ASP A 99 -16.54 -4.59 -10.37
N LEU A 100 -16.54 -5.72 -11.08
CA LEU A 100 -15.75 -5.91 -12.31
C LEU A 100 -16.13 -4.90 -13.40
N ALA A 101 -17.45 -4.62 -13.59
CA ALA A 101 -17.92 -3.61 -14.55
C ALA A 101 -17.37 -2.20 -14.23
N ARG A 102 -17.34 -1.83 -12.94
CA ARG A 102 -16.80 -0.54 -12.49
C ARG A 102 -15.28 -0.46 -12.74
N ALA A 103 -14.55 -1.56 -12.48
CA ALA A 103 -13.12 -1.63 -12.70
C ALA A 103 -12.75 -1.52 -14.18
N LEU A 104 -13.53 -2.12 -15.07
CA LEU A 104 -13.29 -2.08 -16.51
C LEU A 104 -13.55 -0.68 -17.08
N GLY A 105 -14.59 0.02 -16.60
CA GLY A 105 -14.96 1.32 -17.17
C GLY A 105 -15.33 1.22 -18.65
N GLN A 106 -14.42 1.65 -19.53
CA GLN A 106 -14.58 1.58 -20.99
C GLN A 106 -13.67 0.54 -21.67
N ASP A 107 -13.02 -0.31 -20.90
CA ASP A 107 -12.19 -1.38 -21.46
C ASP A 107 -13.05 -2.44 -22.14
N PRO A 108 -12.64 -2.95 -23.30
CA PRO A 108 -13.40 -3.94 -24.05
C PRO A 108 -13.46 -5.30 -23.34
N VAL A 109 -14.65 -5.91 -23.36
CA VAL A 109 -14.92 -7.24 -22.78
C VAL A 109 -15.50 -8.15 -23.84
N PHE A 110 -15.02 -9.39 -23.88
CA PHE A 110 -15.48 -10.42 -24.82
C PHE A 110 -15.86 -11.69 -24.06
N PHE A 111 -17.06 -12.19 -24.29
CA PHE A 111 -17.53 -13.46 -23.75
C PHE A 111 -17.27 -14.56 -24.77
N ILE A 112 -16.42 -15.51 -24.37
CA ILE A 112 -15.96 -16.60 -25.24
C ILE A 112 -16.60 -17.92 -24.79
N ASN A 113 -17.17 -18.66 -25.72
CA ASN A 113 -17.67 -19.99 -25.43
C ASN A 113 -16.53 -20.93 -25.03
N GLY A 114 -16.76 -21.77 -24.01
CA GLY A 114 -15.74 -22.63 -23.42
C GLY A 114 -15.93 -22.79 -21.92
N GLY A 115 -14.79 -22.82 -21.18
CA GLY A 115 -14.76 -22.96 -19.73
C GLY A 115 -14.86 -24.42 -19.27
N HIS A 116 -14.86 -24.60 -17.95
CA HIS A 116 -14.88 -25.92 -17.32
C HIS A 116 -15.98 -25.99 -16.26
N ALA A 117 -16.39 -27.19 -15.91
CA ALA A 117 -17.29 -27.47 -14.80
C ALA A 117 -16.50 -27.54 -13.47
N ALA A 118 -17.21 -27.64 -12.35
CA ALA A 118 -16.60 -27.69 -11.02
C ALA A 118 -15.65 -28.87 -10.81
N ASP A 119 -15.82 -29.92 -11.57
CA ASP A 119 -14.96 -31.11 -11.58
C ASP A 119 -13.77 -31.00 -12.56
N GLY A 120 -13.62 -29.87 -13.27
CA GLY A 120 -12.56 -29.63 -14.26
C GLY A 120 -12.83 -30.23 -15.66
N ALA A 121 -13.98 -30.84 -15.89
CA ALA A 121 -14.37 -31.30 -17.24
C ALA A 121 -14.68 -30.09 -18.14
N PRO A 122 -14.36 -30.15 -19.46
CA PRO A 122 -14.75 -29.08 -20.37
C PRO A 122 -16.27 -28.90 -20.41
N GLN A 123 -16.75 -27.68 -20.20
CA GLN A 123 -18.19 -27.34 -20.28
C GLN A 123 -18.64 -27.17 -21.73
N ALA A 124 -17.77 -26.62 -22.55
CA ALA A 124 -17.91 -26.47 -23.99
C ALA A 124 -16.52 -26.44 -24.64
N GLN A 125 -16.47 -26.64 -25.95
CA GLN A 125 -15.23 -26.46 -26.70
C GLN A 125 -14.85 -24.97 -26.76
N LEU A 126 -13.55 -24.65 -26.65
CA LEU A 126 -13.05 -23.28 -26.74
C LEU A 126 -13.30 -22.70 -28.14
N ASP A 127 -13.97 -21.53 -28.20
CA ASP A 127 -14.21 -20.82 -29.46
C ASP A 127 -13.01 -19.93 -29.83
N GLU A 128 -12.02 -20.52 -30.52
CA GLU A 128 -10.85 -19.80 -31.00
C GLU A 128 -11.19 -18.75 -32.10
N ALA A 129 -12.30 -18.92 -32.83
CA ALA A 129 -12.72 -17.93 -33.84
C ALA A 129 -13.21 -16.64 -33.17
N ALA A 130 -13.96 -16.76 -32.06
CA ALA A 130 -14.35 -15.60 -31.27
C ALA A 130 -13.16 -14.87 -30.66
N ILE A 131 -12.10 -15.59 -30.25
CA ILE A 131 -10.85 -14.98 -29.74
C ILE A 131 -10.19 -14.14 -30.85
N ARG A 132 -10.04 -14.69 -32.07
CA ARG A 132 -9.48 -13.95 -33.22
C ARG A 132 -10.31 -12.70 -33.56
N LYS A 133 -11.64 -12.79 -33.47
CA LYS A 133 -12.53 -11.66 -33.67
C LYS A 133 -12.33 -10.58 -32.60
N ALA A 134 -12.13 -10.97 -31.34
CA ALA A 134 -11.83 -10.04 -30.24
C ALA A 134 -10.50 -9.29 -30.49
N VAL A 135 -9.45 -9.99 -30.94
CA VAL A 135 -8.16 -9.39 -31.30
C VAL A 135 -8.34 -8.33 -32.40
N ASN A 136 -9.04 -8.67 -33.49
CA ASN A 136 -9.28 -7.73 -34.59
C ASN A 136 -10.06 -6.48 -34.15
N ALA A 137 -10.99 -6.65 -33.17
CA ALA A 137 -11.80 -5.55 -32.65
C ALA A 137 -11.03 -4.63 -31.69
N THR A 138 -9.86 -5.05 -31.21
CA THR A 138 -9.04 -4.30 -30.23
C THR A 138 -7.66 -3.91 -30.78
N GLU A 139 -7.42 -4.10 -32.08
CA GLU A 139 -6.15 -3.79 -32.72
C GLU A 139 -5.79 -2.30 -32.52
N GLY A 140 -4.60 -2.06 -31.90
CA GLY A 140 -4.11 -0.71 -31.59
C GLY A 140 -4.83 0.01 -30.44
N GLU A 141 -5.87 -0.59 -29.83
CA GLU A 141 -6.63 0.05 -28.76
C GLU A 141 -6.23 -0.40 -27.35
N VAL A 142 -5.72 -1.61 -27.19
CA VAL A 142 -5.35 -2.19 -25.90
C VAL A 142 -3.85 -2.45 -25.82
N SER A 143 -3.31 -2.27 -24.63
CA SER A 143 -1.88 -2.47 -24.35
C SER A 143 -1.56 -3.86 -23.78
N ALA A 144 -2.57 -4.57 -23.30
CA ALA A 144 -2.45 -5.92 -22.74
C ALA A 144 -3.81 -6.62 -22.72
N TYR A 145 -3.79 -7.94 -22.51
CA TYR A 145 -4.99 -8.76 -22.35
C TYR A 145 -5.05 -9.42 -20.98
N ALA A 146 -6.28 -9.54 -20.45
CA ALA A 146 -6.61 -10.36 -19.29
C ALA A 146 -7.54 -11.50 -19.72
N VAL A 147 -7.30 -12.70 -19.23
CA VAL A 147 -8.08 -13.90 -19.54
C VAL A 147 -8.58 -14.53 -18.25
N ALA A 148 -9.89 -14.75 -18.15
CA ALA A 148 -10.50 -15.43 -17.01
C ALA A 148 -11.45 -16.52 -17.48
N GLY A 149 -11.20 -17.77 -17.07
CA GLY A 149 -11.99 -18.94 -17.41
C GLY A 149 -12.87 -19.42 -16.24
N HIS A 150 -14.08 -19.87 -16.57
CA HIS A 150 -14.94 -20.53 -15.60
C HIS A 150 -14.25 -21.81 -15.13
N PHE A 151 -14.08 -21.97 -13.80
CA PHE A 151 -13.32 -23.04 -13.15
C PHE A 151 -11.88 -23.27 -13.71
N ALA A 152 -11.22 -22.20 -14.17
CA ALA A 152 -9.83 -22.30 -14.63
C ALA A 152 -8.85 -22.77 -13.53
N THR A 153 -9.20 -22.59 -12.26
CA THR A 153 -8.43 -23.15 -11.12
C THR A 153 -8.55 -24.67 -11.00
N ARG A 154 -9.57 -25.27 -11.61
CA ARG A 154 -9.76 -26.73 -11.67
C ARG A 154 -9.13 -27.33 -12.94
N ASN A 155 -9.17 -26.57 -14.03
CA ASN A 155 -8.50 -26.93 -15.29
C ASN A 155 -8.16 -25.66 -16.08
N PRO A 156 -6.88 -25.27 -16.18
CA PRO A 156 -6.46 -24.02 -16.82
C PRO A 156 -6.35 -24.10 -18.35
N ALA A 157 -6.64 -25.25 -18.98
CA ALA A 157 -6.33 -25.51 -20.39
C ALA A 157 -6.88 -24.43 -21.35
N HIS A 158 -8.11 -23.94 -21.13
CA HIS A 158 -8.71 -22.91 -21.99
C HIS A 158 -8.06 -21.54 -21.81
N GLU A 159 -7.70 -21.12 -20.55
CA GLU A 159 -6.97 -19.88 -20.34
C GLU A 159 -5.57 -19.95 -20.97
N SER A 160 -4.85 -21.05 -20.75
CA SER A 160 -3.50 -21.25 -21.30
C SER A 160 -3.52 -21.24 -22.83
N ARG A 161 -4.48 -21.96 -23.46
CA ARG A 161 -4.62 -21.95 -24.91
C ARG A 161 -4.95 -20.56 -25.46
N THR A 162 -5.82 -19.80 -24.76
CA THR A 162 -6.19 -18.43 -25.12
C THR A 162 -4.99 -17.49 -25.00
N ARG A 163 -4.19 -17.62 -23.92
CA ARG A 163 -2.95 -16.87 -23.74
C ARG A 163 -1.99 -17.06 -24.90
N ASP A 164 -1.72 -18.32 -25.25
CA ASP A 164 -0.77 -18.66 -26.32
C ASP A 164 -1.27 -18.09 -27.66
N LEU A 165 -2.55 -18.24 -27.97
CA LEU A 165 -3.16 -17.68 -29.18
C LEU A 165 -3.09 -16.15 -29.23
N LEU A 166 -3.37 -15.45 -28.12
CA LEU A 166 -3.28 -13.98 -28.05
C LEU A 166 -1.84 -13.49 -28.23
N ARG A 167 -0.85 -14.16 -27.61
CA ARG A 167 0.57 -13.83 -27.79
C ARG A 167 1.02 -14.02 -29.21
N ASP A 168 0.64 -15.13 -29.84
CA ASP A 168 0.99 -15.41 -31.24
C ASP A 168 0.39 -14.37 -32.21
N LEU A 169 -0.81 -13.88 -31.93
CA LEU A 169 -1.52 -12.95 -32.81
C LEU A 169 -1.10 -11.49 -32.62
N THR A 170 -0.74 -11.09 -31.39
CA THR A 170 -0.59 -9.67 -31.05
C THR A 170 0.78 -9.29 -30.53
N GLY A 171 1.55 -10.24 -29.98
CA GLY A 171 2.78 -9.96 -29.23
C GLY A 171 2.55 -9.23 -27.90
N ALA A 172 1.30 -8.88 -27.55
CA ALA A 172 0.98 -8.14 -26.33
C ALA A 172 1.09 -9.02 -25.08
N PRO A 173 1.36 -8.42 -23.91
CA PRO A 173 1.30 -9.12 -22.64
C PRO A 173 -0.10 -9.70 -22.37
N VAL A 174 -0.15 -10.93 -21.84
CA VAL A 174 -1.39 -11.63 -21.50
C VAL A 174 -1.30 -12.15 -20.08
N THR A 175 -2.29 -11.80 -19.25
CA THR A 175 -2.44 -12.28 -17.88
C THR A 175 -3.57 -13.30 -17.79
N CYS A 176 -3.26 -14.52 -17.36
CA CYS A 176 -4.26 -15.54 -17.03
C CYS A 176 -4.65 -15.51 -15.57
N SER A 177 -5.96 -15.59 -15.28
CA SER A 177 -6.48 -15.46 -13.92
C SER A 177 -6.01 -16.57 -12.97
N HIS A 178 -5.85 -17.81 -13.47
CA HIS A 178 -5.37 -18.94 -12.68
C HIS A 178 -3.88 -18.85 -12.28
N GLU A 179 -3.10 -18.04 -12.98
CA GLU A 179 -1.68 -17.82 -12.65
C GLU A 179 -1.49 -16.93 -11.41
N LEU A 180 -2.48 -16.07 -11.11
CA LEU A 180 -2.45 -15.13 -9.99
C LEU A 180 -3.13 -15.67 -8.74
N SER A 181 -4.12 -16.58 -8.89
CA SER A 181 -4.83 -17.14 -7.74
C SER A 181 -5.38 -18.53 -8.03
N SER A 182 -5.20 -19.43 -7.08
CA SER A 182 -5.78 -20.78 -7.08
C SER A 182 -7.18 -20.83 -6.48
N SER A 183 -7.70 -19.72 -5.93
CA SER A 183 -8.99 -19.68 -5.27
C SER A 183 -10.16 -19.60 -6.26
N LEU A 184 -11.30 -20.15 -5.89
CA LEU A 184 -12.55 -20.00 -6.64
C LEU A 184 -12.99 -18.52 -6.64
N GLY A 185 -13.90 -18.13 -7.56
CA GLY A 185 -14.39 -16.77 -7.66
C GLY A 185 -13.97 -16.10 -8.98
N GLY A 186 -14.46 -16.64 -10.11
CA GLY A 186 -14.09 -16.21 -11.47
C GLY A 186 -14.11 -14.70 -11.71
N PRO A 187 -15.18 -13.95 -11.39
CA PRO A 187 -15.22 -12.49 -11.59
C PRO A 187 -14.14 -11.75 -10.79
N ARG A 188 -13.83 -12.18 -9.57
CA ARG A 188 -12.79 -11.57 -8.75
C ARG A 188 -11.37 -11.92 -9.24
N ARG A 189 -11.17 -13.14 -9.78
CA ARG A 189 -9.93 -13.46 -10.51
C ARG A 189 -9.79 -12.61 -11.77
N ALA A 190 -10.88 -12.41 -12.51
CA ALA A 190 -10.89 -11.52 -13.69
C ALA A 190 -10.49 -10.09 -13.32
N LEU A 191 -11.05 -9.53 -12.23
CA LEU A 191 -10.66 -8.23 -11.70
C LEU A 191 -9.15 -8.17 -11.42
N THR A 192 -8.62 -9.17 -10.72
CA THR A 192 -7.18 -9.24 -10.39
C THR A 192 -6.33 -9.32 -11.66
N ALA A 193 -6.75 -10.09 -12.66
CA ALA A 193 -6.05 -10.20 -13.95
C ALA A 193 -6.08 -8.88 -14.74
N VAL A 194 -7.20 -8.16 -14.74
CA VAL A 194 -7.32 -6.83 -15.36
C VAL A 194 -6.39 -5.82 -14.69
N LEU A 195 -6.38 -5.77 -13.35
CA LEU A 195 -5.49 -4.88 -12.60
C LEU A 195 -4.02 -5.23 -12.88
N ASN A 196 -3.67 -6.52 -12.92
CA ASN A 196 -2.32 -6.94 -13.30
C ASN A 196 -1.94 -6.46 -14.69
N ALA A 197 -2.77 -6.72 -15.68
CA ALA A 197 -2.50 -6.36 -17.07
C ALA A 197 -2.31 -4.84 -17.28
N ARG A 198 -3.05 -4.00 -16.54
CA ARG A 198 -2.89 -2.53 -16.55
C ARG A 198 -1.55 -2.06 -16.04
N LEU A 199 -0.98 -2.77 -15.07
CA LEU A 199 0.24 -2.38 -14.37
C LEU A 199 1.52 -2.85 -15.06
N ILE A 200 1.47 -3.81 -16.00
CA ILE A 200 2.65 -4.44 -16.62
C ILE A 200 3.62 -3.38 -17.15
N ASN A 201 3.14 -2.47 -18.00
CA ASN A 201 4.00 -1.46 -18.63
C ASN A 201 4.54 -0.42 -17.62
N LEU A 202 3.85 -0.21 -16.50
CA LEU A 202 4.30 0.73 -15.46
C LEU A 202 5.46 0.13 -14.67
N LEU A 203 5.33 -1.11 -14.22
CA LEU A 203 6.39 -1.79 -13.48
C LEU A 203 7.58 -2.09 -14.37
N ASP A 204 7.36 -2.49 -15.63
CA ASP A 204 8.43 -2.75 -16.60
C ASP A 204 9.33 -1.53 -16.78
N ARG A 205 8.76 -0.34 -16.93
CA ARG A 205 9.53 0.91 -17.04
C ARG A 205 10.34 1.22 -15.79
N LEU A 206 9.75 1.05 -14.60
CA LEU A 206 10.45 1.31 -13.33
C LEU A 206 11.62 0.33 -13.16
N VAL A 207 11.39 -0.96 -13.40
CA VAL A 207 12.43 -1.98 -13.28
C VAL A 207 13.55 -1.73 -14.28
N ALA A 208 13.23 -1.47 -15.55
CA ALA A 208 14.24 -1.19 -16.58
C ALA A 208 15.07 0.07 -16.26
N ALA A 209 14.43 1.12 -15.75
CA ALA A 209 15.13 2.34 -15.34
C ALA A 209 16.03 2.09 -14.10
N THR A 210 15.57 1.28 -13.14
CA THR A 210 16.38 0.90 -11.96
C THR A 210 17.60 0.06 -12.38
N GLU A 211 17.41 -0.92 -13.26
CA GLU A 211 18.50 -1.75 -13.80
C GLU A 211 19.53 -0.89 -14.58
N GLY A 212 19.08 0.12 -15.32
CA GLY A 212 19.94 1.08 -15.98
C GLY A 212 20.81 1.87 -14.98
N ILE A 213 20.20 2.39 -13.93
CA ILE A 213 20.93 3.08 -12.85
C ILE A 213 21.92 2.15 -12.16
N MET A 214 21.54 0.92 -11.86
CA MET A 214 22.45 -0.06 -11.27
C MET A 214 23.69 -0.27 -12.15
N ALA A 215 23.50 -0.39 -13.46
CA ALA A 215 24.61 -0.53 -14.42
C ALA A 215 25.51 0.72 -14.44
N ASP A 216 24.93 1.92 -14.44
CA ASP A 216 25.66 3.20 -14.40
C ASP A 216 26.50 3.36 -13.13
N GLU A 217 25.99 2.87 -11.98
CA GLU A 217 26.69 2.90 -10.68
C GLU A 217 27.60 1.67 -10.45
N GLY A 218 27.78 0.81 -11.45
CA GLY A 218 28.67 -0.35 -11.39
C GLY A 218 28.16 -1.52 -10.55
N LEU A 219 26.85 -1.55 -10.26
CA LEU A 219 26.19 -2.66 -9.59
C LEU A 219 25.82 -3.75 -10.60
N SER A 220 26.49 -4.90 -10.54
CA SER A 220 26.28 -6.04 -11.44
C SER A 220 25.44 -7.17 -10.84
N CYS A 221 24.83 -6.92 -9.67
CA CYS A 221 24.04 -7.88 -8.94
C CYS A 221 22.57 -7.92 -9.42
N GLN A 222 21.80 -8.89 -8.91
CA GLN A 222 20.39 -9.07 -9.27
C GLN A 222 19.51 -8.00 -8.63
N LEU A 223 18.47 -7.58 -9.36
CA LEU A 223 17.39 -6.75 -8.84
C LEU A 223 16.21 -7.63 -8.42
N MET A 224 15.77 -7.45 -7.19
CA MET A 224 14.55 -8.06 -6.64
C MET A 224 13.48 -6.99 -6.43
N VAL A 225 12.21 -7.37 -6.42
CA VAL A 225 11.06 -6.48 -6.13
C VAL A 225 10.27 -7.05 -4.96
N VAL A 226 9.91 -6.20 -4.01
CA VAL A 226 9.12 -6.60 -2.83
C VAL A 226 7.66 -6.81 -3.21
N LYS A 227 7.05 -7.89 -2.71
CA LYS A 227 5.63 -8.20 -2.83
C LYS A 227 4.82 -7.56 -1.70
N GLY A 228 3.50 -7.57 -1.87
CA GLY A 228 2.54 -7.12 -0.85
C GLY A 228 2.52 -7.97 0.43
N ASP A 229 3.08 -9.16 0.44
CA ASP A 229 3.27 -10.02 1.62
C ASP A 229 4.66 -9.85 2.30
N GLY A 230 5.50 -8.93 1.77
CA GLY A 230 6.85 -8.65 2.27
C GLY A 230 7.94 -9.58 1.72
N SER A 231 7.61 -10.56 0.90
CA SER A 231 8.58 -11.42 0.24
C SER A 231 9.12 -10.80 -1.06
N LEU A 232 10.16 -11.42 -1.63
CA LEU A 232 10.86 -10.92 -2.81
C LEU A 232 10.52 -11.72 -4.06
N LEU A 233 10.51 -11.02 -5.20
CA LEU A 233 10.48 -11.58 -6.55
C LEU A 233 11.66 -11.05 -7.36
N GLU A 234 12.28 -11.91 -8.16
CA GLU A 234 13.22 -11.51 -9.19
C GLU A 234 12.53 -10.54 -10.19
N SER A 235 13.26 -9.51 -10.63
CA SER A 235 12.73 -8.39 -11.42
C SER A 235 12.02 -8.84 -12.70
N GLY A 236 12.58 -9.80 -13.45
CA GLY A 236 11.98 -10.34 -14.67
C GLY A 236 10.66 -11.09 -14.41
N TYR A 237 10.56 -11.81 -13.27
CA TYR A 237 9.33 -12.47 -12.86
C TYR A 237 8.28 -11.46 -12.38
N ALA A 238 8.70 -10.42 -11.65
CA ALA A 238 7.84 -9.34 -11.17
C ALA A 238 7.18 -8.55 -12.32
N ARG A 239 7.91 -8.32 -13.44
CA ARG A 239 7.38 -7.62 -14.63
C ARG A 239 6.08 -8.23 -15.16
N SER A 240 5.91 -9.56 -15.05
CA SER A 240 4.69 -10.25 -15.47
C SER A 240 3.57 -10.25 -14.43
N ARG A 241 3.90 -9.91 -13.17
CA ARG A 241 3.00 -10.01 -11.99
C ARG A 241 2.97 -8.75 -11.14
N PRO A 242 2.87 -7.55 -11.74
CA PRO A 242 2.92 -6.29 -11.00
C PRO A 242 1.86 -6.14 -9.91
N VAL A 243 0.70 -6.81 -10.03
CA VAL A 243 -0.34 -6.78 -9.00
C VAL A 243 0.11 -7.40 -7.68
N GLU A 244 1.11 -8.30 -7.69
CA GLU A 244 1.68 -8.87 -6.47
C GLU A 244 2.54 -7.86 -5.68
N THR A 245 2.95 -6.73 -6.30
CA THR A 245 3.71 -5.65 -5.64
C THR A 245 2.82 -4.58 -4.99
N VAL A 246 1.49 -4.74 -5.07
CA VAL A 246 0.54 -3.87 -4.37
C VAL A 246 0.76 -3.97 -2.86
N LEU A 247 0.81 -2.83 -2.18
CA LEU A 247 1.12 -2.71 -0.74
C LEU A 247 2.55 -3.14 -0.35
N SER A 248 3.50 -3.20 -1.31
CA SER A 248 4.88 -3.61 -1.02
C SER A 248 5.61 -2.64 -0.07
N GLY A 249 5.38 -1.32 -0.13
CA GLY A 249 5.98 -0.35 0.78
C GLY A 249 5.66 -0.65 2.26
N PRO A 250 4.39 -0.62 2.67
CA PRO A 250 4.03 -1.00 4.03
C PRO A 250 4.45 -2.42 4.43
N ALA A 251 4.43 -3.39 3.51
CA ALA A 251 4.89 -4.74 3.79
C ALA A 251 6.41 -4.80 4.04
N ALA A 252 7.20 -4.02 3.31
CA ALA A 252 8.63 -3.86 3.55
C ALA A 252 8.89 -3.19 4.91
N SER A 253 8.14 -2.15 5.29
CA SER A 253 8.24 -1.53 6.62
C SER A 253 7.99 -2.56 7.74
N LEU A 254 7.01 -3.45 7.58
CA LEU A 254 6.74 -4.52 8.55
C LEU A 254 7.88 -5.55 8.64
N ALA A 255 8.45 -5.95 7.50
CA ALA A 255 9.62 -6.82 7.48
C ALA A 255 10.83 -6.15 8.15
N GLY A 256 11.01 -4.84 7.91
CA GLY A 256 12.02 -4.02 8.59
C GLY A 256 11.79 -3.92 10.09
N ALA A 257 10.53 -3.76 10.54
CA ALA A 257 10.19 -3.77 11.96
C ALA A 257 10.59 -5.09 12.63
N ALA A 258 10.24 -6.22 12.02
CA ALA A 258 10.59 -7.55 12.54
C ALA A 258 12.11 -7.73 12.64
N PHE A 259 12.83 -7.29 11.62
CA PHE A 259 14.29 -7.39 11.56
C PHE A 259 14.98 -6.49 12.59
N LEU A 260 14.64 -5.19 12.60
CA LEU A 260 15.31 -4.19 13.45
C LEU A 260 14.95 -4.34 14.93
N ALA A 261 13.70 -4.65 15.25
CA ALA A 261 13.27 -4.81 16.63
C ALA A 261 13.60 -6.21 17.21
N GLY A 262 13.94 -7.19 16.38
CA GLY A 262 14.21 -8.57 16.79
C GLY A 262 13.00 -9.25 17.46
N THR A 263 11.79 -8.70 17.28
CA THR A 263 10.55 -9.21 17.90
C THR A 263 9.79 -10.10 16.93
N ARG A 264 9.17 -11.16 17.47
CA ARG A 264 8.39 -12.09 16.66
C ARG A 264 6.89 -11.79 16.67
N THR A 265 6.40 -11.10 17.71
CA THR A 265 4.99 -10.76 17.83
C THR A 265 4.88 -9.37 18.42
N ALA A 266 4.32 -8.44 17.66
CA ALA A 266 4.09 -7.06 18.08
C ALA A 266 3.08 -6.40 17.14
N MET A 267 2.38 -5.40 17.64
CA MET A 267 1.72 -4.44 16.78
C MET A 267 2.78 -3.48 16.23
N VAL A 268 2.76 -3.23 14.95
CA VAL A 268 3.64 -2.27 14.27
C VAL A 268 2.83 -1.06 13.83
N ALA A 269 3.38 0.11 14.05
CA ALA A 269 2.80 1.35 13.56
C ALA A 269 3.88 2.20 12.87
N ASP A 270 3.73 2.42 11.57
CA ASP A 270 4.61 3.23 10.75
C ASP A 270 3.96 4.59 10.48
N ILE A 271 4.51 5.65 11.08
CA ILE A 271 4.01 7.01 10.91
C ILE A 271 4.82 7.75 9.85
N GLY A 272 4.17 7.95 8.70
CA GLY A 272 4.68 8.81 7.65
C GLY A 272 4.22 10.27 7.76
N GLY A 273 4.52 11.06 6.74
CA GLY A 273 3.99 12.42 6.64
C GLY A 273 2.47 12.43 6.40
N THR A 274 1.95 11.50 5.63
CA THR A 274 0.55 11.48 5.15
C THR A 274 -0.34 10.50 5.90
N THR A 275 0.18 9.30 6.15
CA THR A 275 -0.57 8.17 6.71
C THR A 275 0.18 7.53 7.87
N THR A 276 -0.56 6.80 8.67
CA THR A 276 -0.03 5.83 9.62
C THR A 276 -0.53 4.46 9.21
N ASP A 277 0.39 3.55 8.96
CA ASP A 277 0.13 2.16 8.62
C ASP A 277 0.27 1.29 9.87
N ILE A 278 -0.77 0.52 10.18
CA ILE A 278 -0.84 -0.32 11.39
C ILE A 278 -1.05 -1.76 10.96
N ALA A 279 -0.23 -2.67 11.50
CA ALA A 279 -0.37 -4.10 11.25
C ALA A 279 0.14 -4.93 12.42
N LEU A 280 -0.16 -6.24 12.40
CA LEU A 280 0.30 -7.21 13.38
C LEU A 280 1.42 -8.06 12.77
N LEU A 281 2.55 -8.15 13.49
CA LEU A 281 3.55 -9.19 13.29
C LEU A 281 3.17 -10.42 14.10
N GLN A 282 3.19 -11.58 13.46
CA GLN A 282 3.00 -12.86 14.10
C GLN A 282 4.07 -13.85 13.63
N ASN A 283 4.80 -14.47 14.57
CA ASN A 283 5.91 -15.38 14.28
C ASN A 283 7.03 -14.77 13.42
N GLY A 284 7.24 -13.45 13.49
CA GLY A 284 8.27 -12.73 12.74
C GLY A 284 7.90 -12.37 11.30
N ALA A 285 6.64 -12.56 10.91
CA ALA A 285 6.13 -12.21 9.60
C ALA A 285 4.85 -11.35 9.71
N PRO A 286 4.55 -10.51 8.72
CA PRO A 286 3.27 -9.82 8.65
C PRO A 286 2.10 -10.81 8.61
N LEU A 287 1.05 -10.52 9.37
CA LEU A 287 -0.20 -11.26 9.22
C LEU A 287 -0.78 -10.98 7.83
N LEU A 288 -1.17 -12.02 7.12
CA LEU A 288 -1.73 -11.88 5.78
C LEU A 288 -3.26 -11.77 5.83
N LYS A 289 -3.80 -10.96 4.92
CA LYS A 289 -5.24 -10.82 4.76
C LYS A 289 -5.82 -12.04 4.04
N PRO A 290 -6.73 -12.81 4.67
CA PRO A 290 -7.23 -14.07 4.09
C PRO A 290 -7.91 -13.88 2.74
N ASP A 291 -8.60 -12.75 2.58
CA ASP A 291 -9.35 -12.41 1.37
C ASP A 291 -8.51 -11.72 0.27
N GLY A 292 -7.20 -11.58 0.46
CA GLY A 292 -6.32 -10.87 -0.45
C GLY A 292 -6.32 -9.35 -0.25
N ALA A 293 -5.52 -8.62 -1.04
CA ALA A 293 -5.33 -7.19 -0.91
C ALA A 293 -6.59 -6.40 -1.26
N LEU A 294 -6.95 -5.45 -0.38
CA LEU A 294 -7.95 -4.41 -0.67
C LEU A 294 -7.20 -3.10 -0.97
N VAL A 295 -7.28 -2.61 -2.21
CA VAL A 295 -6.60 -1.39 -2.64
C VAL A 295 -7.47 -0.57 -3.59
N GLY A 296 -7.57 0.74 -3.38
CA GLY A 296 -8.42 1.62 -4.18
C GLY A 296 -9.90 1.24 -4.19
N GLY A 297 -10.37 0.51 -3.19
CA GLY A 297 -11.72 -0.04 -3.12
C GLY A 297 -11.92 -1.33 -3.94
N TRP A 298 -10.82 -1.93 -4.45
CA TRP A 298 -10.84 -3.18 -5.20
C TRP A 298 -10.33 -4.33 -4.33
N GLN A 299 -11.15 -5.38 -4.17
CA GLN A 299 -10.75 -6.59 -3.46
C GLN A 299 -10.08 -7.56 -4.45
N THR A 300 -8.76 -7.58 -4.47
CA THR A 300 -7.97 -8.49 -5.31
C THR A 300 -7.87 -9.89 -4.72
N MET A 301 -7.22 -10.81 -5.43
CA MET A 301 -6.96 -12.18 -4.94
C MET A 301 -5.45 -12.45 -4.73
N VAL A 302 -4.63 -11.42 -4.73
CA VAL A 302 -3.20 -11.58 -4.40
C VAL A 302 -2.99 -11.47 -2.89
N GLU A 303 -2.03 -12.23 -2.39
CA GLU A 303 -1.63 -12.19 -1.00
C GLU A 303 -1.02 -10.84 -0.65
N ALA A 304 -1.43 -10.26 0.47
CA ALA A 304 -0.85 -9.05 1.02
C ALA A 304 -0.96 -9.04 2.54
N ALA A 305 -0.07 -8.30 3.18
CA ALA A 305 -0.14 -8.04 4.60
C ALA A 305 -1.48 -7.38 4.99
N ASP A 306 -2.05 -7.78 6.14
CA ASP A 306 -3.26 -7.15 6.67
C ASP A 306 -2.88 -5.82 7.33
N ILE A 307 -2.84 -4.78 6.50
CA ILE A 307 -2.44 -3.44 6.89
C ILE A 307 -3.67 -2.55 6.96
N ARG A 308 -3.75 -1.77 8.03
CA ARG A 308 -4.75 -0.73 8.23
C ARG A 308 -4.10 0.63 8.09
N THR A 309 -4.42 1.32 7.02
CA THR A 309 -3.94 2.68 6.78
C THR A 309 -4.95 3.69 7.30
N CYS A 310 -4.51 4.62 8.14
CA CYS A 310 -5.30 5.78 8.51
C CYS A 310 -4.65 7.06 7.96
N GLY A 311 -5.49 8.00 7.46
CA GLY A 311 -5.06 9.28 6.92
C GLY A 311 -4.64 10.25 8.03
N LEU A 312 -3.59 9.89 8.77
CA LEU A 312 -3.04 10.62 9.91
C LEU A 312 -1.52 10.51 9.89
N GLY A 313 -0.85 11.65 9.88
CA GLY A 313 0.61 11.72 9.86
C GLY A 313 1.12 13.11 10.24
N GLY A 314 2.43 13.31 10.19
CA GLY A 314 3.09 14.58 10.52
C GLY A 314 2.66 15.76 9.65
N ASP A 315 2.21 15.49 8.42
CA ASP A 315 1.76 16.48 7.43
C ASP A 315 0.21 16.58 7.35
N SER A 316 -0.52 16.06 8.33
CA SER A 316 -1.98 16.21 8.39
C SER A 316 -2.40 17.67 8.50
N GLU A 317 -3.33 18.15 7.65
CA GLU A 317 -3.90 19.48 7.78
C GLU A 317 -4.53 19.67 9.16
N VAL A 318 -4.15 20.71 9.89
CA VAL A 318 -4.77 21.11 11.15
C VAL A 318 -5.87 22.12 10.86
N THR A 319 -7.11 21.75 11.15
CA THR A 319 -8.27 22.62 10.92
C THR A 319 -8.95 22.94 12.25
N PRO A 320 -9.09 24.25 12.60
CA PRO A 320 -9.86 24.66 13.76
C PRO A 320 -11.34 24.33 13.61
N VAL A 321 -11.96 23.77 14.65
CA VAL A 321 -13.40 23.53 14.70
C VAL A 321 -14.05 24.61 15.56
N GLY A 322 -14.67 25.57 14.89
CA GLY A 322 -15.34 26.69 15.56
C GLY A 322 -16.76 26.42 16.07
N ARG A 323 -17.29 25.20 15.90
CA ARG A 323 -18.65 24.85 16.33
C ARG A 323 -18.67 24.41 17.81
N GLY A 324 -19.52 25.07 18.61
CA GLY A 324 -19.72 24.74 20.03
C GLY A 324 -19.04 25.72 20.98
N THR A 325 -19.16 25.45 22.27
CA THR A 325 -18.61 26.27 23.38
C THR A 325 -17.12 26.04 23.60
N THR A 326 -16.58 24.93 23.13
CA THR A 326 -15.16 24.59 23.25
C THR A 326 -14.55 24.49 21.87
N GLY A 327 -13.54 25.30 21.57
CA GLY A 327 -12.76 25.19 20.34
C GLY A 327 -12.03 23.85 20.28
N GLY A 328 -12.19 23.12 19.16
CA GLY A 328 -11.51 21.86 18.87
C GLY A 328 -10.56 22.01 17.69
N LEU A 329 -9.77 20.96 17.48
CA LEU A 329 -8.93 20.78 16.30
C LEU A 329 -9.31 19.47 15.63
N THR A 330 -9.30 19.45 14.29
CA THR A 330 -9.32 18.22 13.50
C THR A 330 -8.02 18.09 12.73
N LEU A 331 -7.55 16.86 12.58
CA LEU A 331 -6.35 16.51 11.83
C LEU A 331 -6.73 15.71 10.59
N GLY A 332 -6.21 16.07 9.43
CA GLY A 332 -6.45 15.36 8.19
C GLY A 332 -7.94 15.20 7.82
N PRO A 333 -8.28 14.23 6.94
CA PRO A 333 -7.38 13.29 6.24
C PRO A 333 -6.54 13.93 5.13
N ARG A 334 -6.76 15.23 4.83
CA ARG A 334 -6.00 15.92 3.79
C ARG A 334 -4.55 16.12 4.26
N ARG A 335 -3.61 15.80 3.35
CA ARG A 335 -2.21 16.17 3.50
C ARG A 335 -2.03 17.66 3.20
N ALA A 336 -1.14 18.31 3.95
CA ALA A 336 -0.63 19.64 3.64
C ALA A 336 0.89 19.68 3.77
N VAL A 337 1.55 20.54 3.02
CA VAL A 337 2.97 20.81 3.22
C VAL A 337 3.12 21.64 4.50
N PRO A 338 4.00 21.26 5.45
CA PRO A 338 4.28 22.08 6.63
C PRO A 338 4.73 23.50 6.25
N LEU A 339 4.28 24.50 6.98
CA LEU A 339 4.70 25.89 6.75
C LEU A 339 6.20 26.06 6.94
N SER A 340 6.77 25.37 7.92
CA SER A 340 8.21 25.33 8.17
C SER A 340 8.99 24.80 6.96
N LEU A 341 8.53 23.72 6.34
CA LEU A 341 9.14 23.17 5.13
C LEU A 341 8.95 24.10 3.92
N LEU A 342 7.76 24.68 3.77
CA LEU A 342 7.49 25.64 2.70
C LEU A 342 8.44 26.84 2.78
N ALA A 343 8.60 27.44 3.97
CA ALA A 343 9.47 28.59 4.18
C ALA A 343 10.96 28.27 4.01
N THR A 344 11.39 27.04 4.23
CA THR A 344 12.76 26.60 3.93
C THR A 344 13.05 26.68 2.43
N GLN A 345 12.05 26.39 1.58
CA GLN A 345 12.19 26.43 0.13
C GLN A 345 11.89 27.81 -0.46
N TRP A 346 10.96 28.55 0.16
CA TRP A 346 10.50 29.88 -0.25
C TRP A 346 10.47 30.83 0.96
N PRO A 347 11.61 31.49 1.31
CA PRO A 347 11.73 32.33 2.51
C PRO A 347 10.73 33.47 2.58
N GLU A 348 10.25 33.97 1.45
CA GLU A 348 9.24 35.03 1.35
C GLU A 348 7.87 34.67 1.96
N VAL A 349 7.62 33.37 2.21
CA VAL A 349 6.42 32.92 2.90
C VAL A 349 6.36 33.48 4.33
N LYS A 350 7.49 33.70 4.99
CA LYS A 350 7.54 34.29 6.34
C LYS A 350 7.01 35.71 6.35
N ASP A 351 7.40 36.50 5.35
CA ASP A 351 6.92 37.91 5.24
C ASP A 351 5.40 37.91 5.05
N LYS A 352 4.87 37.06 4.21
CA LYS A 352 3.41 36.91 4.01
C LYS A 352 2.68 36.46 5.28
N LEU A 353 3.26 35.56 6.05
CA LEU A 353 2.69 35.12 7.35
C LEU A 353 2.69 36.28 8.36
N ALA A 354 3.76 37.08 8.39
CA ALA A 354 3.86 38.28 9.25
C ALA A 354 2.85 39.37 8.83
N GLU A 355 2.68 39.60 7.53
CA GLU A 355 1.65 40.49 6.99
C GLU A 355 0.24 40.06 7.39
N GLN A 356 -0.09 38.77 7.26
CA GLN A 356 -1.37 38.22 7.71
C GLN A 356 -1.56 38.44 9.22
N LEU A 357 -0.50 38.28 10.02
CA LEU A 357 -0.56 38.48 11.47
C LEU A 357 -0.78 39.94 11.85
N ALA A 358 -0.31 40.90 11.05
CA ALA A 358 -0.53 42.31 11.26
C ALA A 358 -1.99 42.75 11.04
N VAL A 359 -2.78 41.98 10.31
CA VAL A 359 -4.22 42.23 10.13
C VAL A 359 -4.97 41.87 11.42
N ALA A 360 -5.73 42.83 11.95
CA ALA A 360 -6.40 42.69 13.25
C ALA A 360 -7.50 41.60 13.27
N VAL A 361 -8.17 41.36 12.15
CA VAL A 361 -9.28 40.41 12.03
C VAL A 361 -8.75 39.07 11.46
N PRO A 362 -8.85 37.97 12.21
CA PRO A 362 -8.47 36.67 11.70
C PRO A 362 -9.33 36.22 10.51
N MET A 363 -8.69 35.71 9.48
CA MET A 363 -9.36 35.18 8.28
C MET A 363 -9.26 33.64 8.26
N SER A 364 -10.27 32.95 7.72
CA SER A 364 -10.24 31.49 7.55
C SER A 364 -9.17 31.01 6.56
N THR A 365 -8.60 31.95 5.79
CA THR A 365 -7.52 31.72 4.83
C THR A 365 -6.14 32.01 5.41
N ASP A 366 -6.04 32.51 6.66
CA ASP A 366 -4.75 32.75 7.30
C ASP A 366 -3.95 31.46 7.44
N ALA A 367 -2.62 31.56 7.27
CA ALA A 367 -1.70 30.43 7.31
C ALA A 367 -1.99 29.33 6.27
N ARG A 368 -2.67 29.65 5.16
CA ARG A 368 -2.98 28.73 4.07
C ARG A 368 -2.36 29.22 2.76
N PHE A 369 -1.51 28.38 2.17
CA PHE A 369 -0.85 28.64 0.89
C PHE A 369 -1.14 27.52 -0.10
N VAL A 370 -0.99 27.81 -1.39
CA VAL A 370 -1.08 26.81 -2.45
C VAL A 370 0.12 26.89 -3.38
N MET A 371 0.50 25.73 -3.90
CA MET A 371 1.56 25.56 -4.90
C MET A 371 0.99 24.83 -6.11
N PRO A 372 1.31 25.24 -7.36
CA PRO A 372 0.84 24.56 -8.56
C PRO A 372 1.55 23.20 -8.75
N LEU A 373 0.77 22.18 -9.15
CA LEU A 373 1.25 20.85 -9.55
C LEU A 373 0.92 20.58 -11.02
N MET A 374 1.08 21.57 -11.89
CA MET A 374 0.71 21.51 -13.30
C MET A 374 1.92 21.78 -14.20
N PRO A 375 2.88 20.83 -14.32
CA PRO A 375 4.10 21.03 -15.11
C PRO A 375 3.80 21.24 -16.61
N ASN A 376 2.71 20.66 -17.11
CA ASN A 376 2.27 20.76 -18.50
C ASN A 376 1.28 21.92 -18.74
N GLY A 377 1.14 22.87 -17.81
CA GLY A 377 0.21 23.98 -17.90
C GLY A 377 -1.21 23.66 -17.48
N VAL A 378 -2.13 24.57 -17.74
CA VAL A 378 -3.54 24.47 -17.30
C VAL A 378 -4.29 23.42 -18.12
N PRO A 379 -4.90 22.39 -17.47
CA PRO A 379 -5.68 21.36 -18.18
C PRO A 379 -6.90 21.94 -18.93
N ALA A 380 -7.11 21.52 -20.17
CA ALA A 380 -8.19 22.02 -21.04
C ALA A 380 -9.61 21.67 -20.55
N TRP A 381 -9.76 20.66 -19.69
CA TRP A 381 -11.06 20.21 -19.15
C TRP A 381 -11.56 21.03 -17.95
N LEU A 382 -10.78 22.00 -17.46
CA LEU A 382 -11.20 22.86 -16.36
C LEU A 382 -12.28 23.85 -16.81
N THR A 383 -13.17 24.19 -15.88
CA THR A 383 -14.10 25.31 -16.10
C THR A 383 -13.33 26.62 -16.26
N ARG A 384 -13.92 27.62 -16.96
CA ARG A 384 -13.27 28.92 -17.20
C ARG A 384 -12.79 29.60 -15.91
N SER A 385 -13.55 29.48 -14.82
CA SER A 385 -13.19 30.02 -13.51
C SER A 385 -12.02 29.27 -12.87
N GLU A 386 -12.03 27.95 -12.91
CA GLU A 386 -10.95 27.11 -12.39
C GLU A 386 -9.65 27.29 -13.21
N ALA A 387 -9.76 27.33 -14.54
CA ALA A 387 -8.62 27.57 -15.43
C ALA A 387 -7.92 28.92 -15.14
N ARG A 388 -8.71 29.96 -14.87
CA ARG A 388 -8.16 31.29 -14.52
C ARG A 388 -7.41 31.26 -13.18
N LEU A 389 -7.92 30.55 -12.16
CA LEU A 389 -7.26 30.40 -10.85
C LEU A 389 -6.00 29.53 -10.97
N ALA A 390 -6.07 28.44 -11.76
CA ALA A 390 -4.92 27.58 -12.04
C ALA A 390 -3.80 28.35 -12.77
N ALA A 391 -4.13 29.12 -13.79
CA ALA A 391 -3.17 29.99 -14.49
C ALA A 391 -2.51 30.99 -13.55
N LYS A 392 -3.32 31.65 -12.69
CA LYS A 392 -2.82 32.60 -11.70
C LYS A 392 -1.86 31.92 -10.70
N ALA A 393 -2.18 30.69 -10.25
CA ALA A 393 -1.30 29.94 -9.35
C ALA A 393 0.03 29.55 -10.02
N ILE A 394 0.01 29.20 -11.31
CA ILE A 394 1.24 28.93 -12.07
C ILE A 394 2.11 30.19 -12.18
N GLU A 395 1.48 31.34 -12.50
CA GLU A 395 2.18 32.61 -12.65
C GLU A 395 2.82 33.10 -11.34
N MET A 396 2.08 32.97 -10.23
CA MET A 396 2.50 33.51 -8.93
C MET A 396 3.41 32.54 -8.14
N GLY A 397 3.40 31.24 -8.48
CA GLY A 397 4.08 30.24 -7.66
C GLY A 397 3.43 30.07 -6.27
N PRO A 398 4.20 29.73 -5.23
CA PRO A 398 3.69 29.58 -3.86
C PRO A 398 3.05 30.87 -3.36
N SER A 399 1.74 30.85 -3.14
CA SER A 399 0.95 32.04 -2.82
C SER A 399 -0.14 31.74 -1.79
N SER A 400 -0.56 32.73 -1.03
CA SER A 400 -1.65 32.54 -0.09
C SER A 400 -2.96 32.19 -0.81
N VAL A 401 -3.79 31.37 -0.17
CA VAL A 401 -5.11 31.00 -0.69
C VAL A 401 -5.95 32.26 -0.95
N ALA A 402 -5.83 33.29 -0.11
CA ALA A 402 -6.53 34.56 -0.26
C ALA A 402 -6.10 35.32 -1.54
N GLU A 403 -4.79 35.37 -1.83
CA GLU A 403 -4.26 35.99 -3.05
C GLU A 403 -4.77 35.27 -4.31
N ILE A 404 -4.73 33.95 -4.34
CA ILE A 404 -5.20 33.16 -5.49
C ILE A 404 -6.70 33.35 -5.69
N ALA A 405 -7.51 33.15 -4.65
CA ALA A 405 -8.97 33.23 -4.73
C ALA A 405 -9.45 34.66 -5.04
N GLY A 406 -8.85 35.68 -4.42
CA GLY A 406 -9.24 37.09 -4.56
C GLY A 406 -10.64 37.45 -4.02
N THR A 407 -11.53 36.47 -3.89
CA THR A 407 -12.89 36.64 -3.35
C THR A 407 -13.33 35.40 -2.57
N GLN A 408 -14.25 35.56 -1.62
CA GLN A 408 -14.82 34.43 -0.85
C GLN A 408 -15.52 33.40 -1.75
N LEU A 409 -16.16 33.81 -2.82
CA LEU A 409 -16.85 32.94 -3.77
C LEU A 409 -15.88 32.01 -4.52
N ALA A 410 -14.63 32.42 -4.72
CA ALA A 410 -13.63 31.63 -5.43
C ALA A 410 -12.93 30.57 -4.55
N LEU A 411 -13.05 30.64 -3.21
CA LEU A 411 -12.43 29.69 -2.29
C LEU A 411 -12.84 28.24 -2.61
N GLY A 412 -14.13 28.00 -2.88
CA GLY A 412 -14.59 26.67 -3.25
C GLY A 412 -14.00 26.14 -4.57
N ALA A 413 -13.62 27.02 -5.50
CA ALA A 413 -12.92 26.61 -6.72
C ALA A 413 -11.45 26.27 -6.43
N VAL A 414 -10.78 27.00 -5.54
CA VAL A 414 -9.43 26.66 -5.06
C VAL A 414 -9.44 25.30 -4.36
N ASP A 415 -10.41 25.06 -3.45
CA ASP A 415 -10.53 23.76 -2.77
C ASP A 415 -10.77 22.60 -3.76
N ARG A 416 -11.54 22.82 -4.84
CA ARG A 416 -11.69 21.79 -5.89
C ARG A 416 -10.39 21.54 -6.66
N LEU A 417 -9.59 22.58 -6.96
CA LEU A 417 -8.29 22.41 -7.60
C LEU A 417 -7.32 21.62 -6.70
N ILE A 418 -7.34 21.89 -5.39
CA ILE A 418 -6.58 21.11 -4.40
C ILE A 418 -7.10 19.64 -4.38
N GLY A 419 -8.40 19.43 -4.29
CA GLY A 419 -9.01 18.10 -4.26
C GLY A 419 -8.76 17.27 -5.53
N ARG A 420 -8.48 17.93 -6.68
CA ARG A 420 -8.11 17.27 -7.94
C ARG A 420 -6.61 17.10 -8.12
N GLY A 421 -5.80 17.47 -7.13
CA GLY A 421 -4.34 17.36 -7.19
C GLY A 421 -3.65 18.33 -8.14
N LEU A 422 -4.33 19.41 -8.56
CA LEU A 422 -3.75 20.45 -9.42
C LEU A 422 -3.02 21.54 -8.61
N LEU A 423 -3.40 21.69 -7.34
CA LEU A 423 -2.73 22.53 -6.37
C LEU A 423 -2.40 21.69 -5.13
N THR A 424 -1.23 21.91 -4.54
CA THR A 424 -0.88 21.38 -3.21
C THR A 424 -1.17 22.45 -2.17
N LEU A 425 -1.85 22.08 -1.08
CA LEU A 425 -2.08 22.93 0.08
C LEU A 425 -0.83 22.92 0.98
N ALA A 426 -0.42 24.09 1.48
CA ALA A 426 0.48 24.22 2.62
C ALA A 426 -0.22 24.97 3.74
N THR A 427 -0.13 24.45 4.96
CA THR A 427 -0.72 25.07 6.16
C THR A 427 -0.08 24.49 7.41
N PHE A 428 -0.53 24.94 8.59
CA PHE A 428 -0.03 24.41 9.86
C PHE A 428 -0.35 22.93 10.02
N THR A 429 0.65 22.15 10.44
CA THR A 429 0.61 20.70 10.55
C THR A 429 1.18 20.23 11.90
N PRO A 430 1.06 18.94 12.29
CA PRO A 430 1.78 18.37 13.43
C PRO A 430 3.31 18.55 13.35
N THR A 431 3.91 18.50 12.14
CA THR A 431 5.33 18.79 11.94
C THR A 431 5.68 20.23 12.36
N ASP A 432 4.85 21.24 12.03
CA ASP A 432 5.03 22.60 12.52
C ASP A 432 4.86 22.69 14.04
N ALA A 433 3.91 21.93 14.61
CA ALA A 433 3.73 21.89 16.05
C ALA A 433 4.98 21.40 16.79
N LEU A 434 5.72 20.43 16.24
CA LEU A 434 7.01 19.98 16.79
C LEU A 434 8.09 21.07 16.73
N HIS A 435 8.11 21.91 15.69
CA HIS A 435 9.02 23.06 15.64
C HIS A 435 8.67 24.11 16.69
N VAL A 436 7.37 24.34 16.93
CA VAL A 436 6.92 25.30 17.97
C VAL A 436 7.26 24.81 19.37
N THR A 437 7.18 23.50 19.63
CA THR A 437 7.55 22.89 20.93
C THR A 437 9.07 22.71 21.10
N GLY A 438 9.83 22.76 20.01
CA GLY A 438 11.27 22.53 20.00
C GLY A 438 11.70 21.08 19.94
N ASP A 439 10.73 20.16 19.77
CA ASP A 439 11.00 18.70 19.68
C ASP A 439 11.56 18.29 18.32
N PHE A 440 11.47 19.15 17.32
CA PHE A 440 12.07 18.99 15.99
C PHE A 440 12.52 20.35 15.44
N THR A 441 13.68 20.43 14.78
CA THR A 441 14.30 21.67 14.30
C THR A 441 14.84 21.60 12.87
N GLY A 442 14.35 20.63 12.09
CA GLY A 442 14.87 20.34 10.74
C GLY A 442 14.48 21.39 9.67
N PHE A 443 13.46 22.23 9.93
CA PHE A 443 12.95 23.23 9.00
C PHE A 443 12.88 24.62 9.66
N ASP A 444 12.19 25.58 9.03
CA ASP A 444 12.07 26.96 9.52
C ASP A 444 11.10 27.08 10.72
N ALA A 445 11.66 27.17 11.92
CA ALA A 445 10.87 27.28 13.16
C ALA A 445 10.13 28.61 13.29
N GLU A 446 10.61 29.71 12.65
CA GLU A 446 9.94 30.98 12.68
C GLU A 446 8.61 30.94 11.89
N ALA A 447 8.62 30.33 10.71
CA ALA A 447 7.40 30.11 9.92
C ALA A 447 6.38 29.25 10.67
N ALA A 448 6.83 28.17 11.35
CA ALA A 448 5.97 27.36 12.20
C ALA A 448 5.32 28.19 13.32
N MET A 449 6.11 29.04 14.00
CA MET A 449 5.63 29.90 15.07
C MET A 449 4.62 30.95 14.56
N LEU A 450 4.89 31.58 13.40
CA LEU A 450 3.94 32.53 12.78
C LEU A 450 2.64 31.85 12.39
N GLY A 451 2.72 30.64 11.78
CA GLY A 451 1.56 29.83 11.47
C GLY A 451 0.73 29.47 12.70
N ALA A 452 1.40 29.05 13.78
CA ALA A 452 0.73 28.75 15.05
C ALA A 452 0.01 29.98 15.63
N LYS A 453 0.63 31.18 15.60
CA LYS A 453 0.00 32.41 16.05
C LYS A 453 -1.26 32.75 15.23
N LEU A 454 -1.21 32.55 13.91
CA LEU A 454 -2.34 32.80 13.01
C LEU A 454 -3.52 31.85 13.26
N ILE A 455 -3.25 30.58 13.49
CA ILE A 455 -4.31 29.59 13.80
C ILE A 455 -4.85 29.78 15.22
N ALA A 456 -3.98 30.01 16.22
CA ALA A 456 -4.38 30.19 17.62
C ALA A 456 -5.39 31.32 17.80
N ARG A 457 -5.19 32.47 17.12
CA ARG A 457 -6.06 33.67 17.21
C ARG A 457 -7.41 33.49 16.48
N GLN A 458 -7.61 32.43 15.66
CA GLN A 458 -8.90 32.18 15.04
C GLN A 458 -9.99 31.96 16.10
N LYS A 459 -11.23 32.31 15.77
CA LYS A 459 -12.31 32.36 16.75
C LYS A 459 -13.17 31.10 16.74
N THR A 460 -13.55 30.67 17.95
CA THR A 460 -14.63 29.70 18.16
C THR A 460 -16.00 30.31 17.84
N GLY A 461 -17.05 29.50 17.80
CA GLY A 461 -18.42 29.96 17.59
C GLY A 461 -18.92 30.98 18.62
N ILE A 462 -18.29 31.06 19.79
CA ILE A 462 -18.58 32.05 20.86
C ILE A 462 -17.57 33.20 20.91
N GLY A 463 -16.70 33.29 19.91
CA GLY A 463 -15.77 34.43 19.77
C GLY A 463 -14.47 34.35 20.56
N GLN A 464 -14.22 33.25 21.27
CA GLN A 464 -12.94 33.02 21.97
C GLN A 464 -11.86 32.53 21.01
N PRO A 465 -10.57 32.78 21.28
CA PRO A 465 -9.49 32.21 20.47
C PRO A 465 -9.47 30.69 20.56
N ILE A 466 -8.97 30.03 19.52
CA ILE A 466 -8.80 28.56 19.47
C ILE A 466 -7.79 28.13 20.54
N ALA A 467 -6.73 28.89 20.75
CA ALA A 467 -5.76 28.72 21.83
C ALA A 467 -5.25 30.09 22.29
N GLU A 468 -4.86 30.21 23.54
CA GLU A 468 -4.37 31.46 24.12
C GLU A 468 -2.94 31.79 23.62
N THR A 469 -2.13 30.74 23.39
CA THR A 469 -0.76 30.87 22.90
C THR A 469 -0.46 29.89 21.76
N PRO A 470 0.55 30.18 20.92
CA PRO A 470 0.98 29.26 19.87
C PRO A 470 1.51 27.92 20.43
N GLU A 471 2.15 27.93 21.60
CA GLU A 471 2.64 26.72 22.27
C GLU A 471 1.48 25.86 22.78
N GLU A 472 0.40 26.48 23.24
CA GLU A 472 -0.82 25.76 23.61
C GLU A 472 -1.44 25.11 22.37
N LEU A 473 -1.55 25.82 21.26
CA LEU A 473 -2.05 25.28 20.01
C LEU A 473 -1.21 24.06 19.58
N ALA A 474 0.11 24.18 19.60
CA ALA A 474 1.02 23.10 19.24
C ALA A 474 0.82 21.86 20.14
N ARG A 475 0.78 22.04 21.46
CA ARG A 475 0.51 20.93 22.39
C ARG A 475 -0.85 20.27 22.17
N ARG A 476 -1.90 21.05 21.88
CA ARG A 476 -3.23 20.52 21.55
C ARG A 476 -3.22 19.75 20.24
N THR A 477 -2.50 20.22 19.24
CA THR A 477 -2.33 19.53 17.95
C THR A 477 -1.65 18.17 18.14
N LEU A 478 -0.53 18.14 18.87
CA LEU A 478 0.19 16.89 19.16
C LEU A 478 -0.64 15.94 20.03
N SER A 479 -1.35 16.45 21.04
CA SER A 479 -2.26 15.64 21.87
C SER A 479 -3.37 15.00 21.04
N GLU A 480 -3.94 15.71 20.08
CA GLU A 480 -4.97 15.17 19.19
C GLU A 480 -4.38 14.12 18.21
N LEU A 481 -3.16 14.33 17.70
CA LEU A 481 -2.43 13.34 16.90
C LEU A 481 -2.25 12.05 17.70
N HIS A 482 -1.70 12.14 18.92
CA HIS A 482 -1.47 10.97 19.80
C HIS A 482 -2.78 10.26 20.15
N ARG A 483 -3.84 11.02 20.42
CA ARG A 483 -5.17 10.47 20.71
C ARG A 483 -5.71 9.66 19.53
N ARG A 484 -5.65 10.21 18.32
CA ARG A 484 -6.17 9.53 17.12
C ARG A 484 -5.33 8.33 16.74
N THR A 485 -4.01 8.39 16.89
CA THR A 485 -3.11 7.26 16.67
C THR A 485 -3.45 6.10 17.61
N GLY A 486 -3.64 6.37 18.90
CA GLY A 486 -4.03 5.32 19.84
C GLY A 486 -5.41 4.70 19.57
N LEU A 487 -6.39 5.52 19.13
CA LEU A 487 -7.70 4.98 18.71
C LEU A 487 -7.55 4.10 17.46
N ALA A 488 -6.70 4.48 16.51
CA ALA A 488 -6.45 3.68 15.30
C ALA A 488 -5.76 2.33 15.64
N LEU A 489 -4.84 2.33 16.60
CA LEU A 489 -4.24 1.09 17.14
C LEU A 489 -5.28 0.18 17.80
N MET A 490 -6.19 0.74 18.59
CA MET A 490 -7.30 -0.02 19.17
C MET A 490 -8.25 -0.58 18.12
N ASP A 491 -8.59 0.20 17.08
CA ASP A 491 -9.42 -0.27 15.98
C ASP A 491 -8.77 -1.44 15.24
N ALA A 492 -7.44 -1.41 15.07
CA ALA A 492 -6.70 -2.50 14.46
C ALA A 492 -6.70 -3.77 15.34
N ALA A 493 -6.47 -3.61 16.65
CA ALA A 493 -6.49 -4.72 17.60
C ALA A 493 -7.88 -5.37 17.70
N LEU A 494 -8.94 -4.58 17.89
CA LEU A 494 -10.32 -5.05 17.97
C LEU A 494 -10.75 -5.80 16.71
N ALA A 495 -10.30 -5.35 15.56
CA ALA A 495 -10.61 -6.03 14.30
C ALA A 495 -9.89 -7.36 14.16
N HIS A 496 -8.63 -7.45 14.64
CA HIS A 496 -7.90 -8.71 14.71
C HIS A 496 -8.61 -9.73 15.60
N ASP A 497 -9.12 -9.29 16.74
CA ASP A 497 -9.86 -10.12 17.69
C ASP A 497 -11.29 -10.49 17.23
N GLY A 498 -11.68 -10.15 16.00
CA GLY A 498 -13.01 -10.41 15.45
C GLY A 498 -14.10 -9.46 15.95
N ALA A 499 -13.73 -8.42 16.70
CA ALA A 499 -14.62 -7.37 17.21
C ALA A 499 -14.63 -6.11 16.32
N GLY A 500 -14.37 -6.25 15.03
CA GLY A 500 -14.18 -5.12 14.08
C GLY A 500 -15.40 -4.21 13.91
N GLU A 501 -16.59 -4.64 14.32
CA GLU A 501 -17.78 -3.77 14.38
C GLU A 501 -17.70 -2.74 15.52
N MET A 502 -16.90 -3.01 16.57
CA MET A 502 -16.65 -2.10 17.69
C MET A 502 -15.46 -1.18 17.36
N GLN A 503 -15.64 -0.24 16.45
CA GLN A 503 -14.62 0.76 16.17
C GLN A 503 -14.49 1.73 17.34
N ALA A 504 -13.32 1.77 18.00
CA ALA A 504 -13.01 2.68 19.11
C ALA A 504 -13.15 4.15 18.69
N THR A 505 -12.79 4.46 17.45
CA THR A 505 -12.91 5.79 16.83
C THR A 505 -14.36 6.26 16.78
N ASN A 506 -15.30 5.37 16.53
CA ASN A 506 -16.73 5.68 16.38
C ASN A 506 -17.56 5.39 17.65
N ASN A 507 -16.94 4.80 18.68
CA ASN A 507 -17.60 4.52 19.94
C ASN A 507 -17.35 5.66 20.95
N PRO A 508 -18.36 6.49 21.28
CA PRO A 508 -18.17 7.64 22.18
C PRO A 508 -17.64 7.25 23.56
N LEU A 509 -18.01 6.07 24.08
CA LEU A 509 -17.53 5.58 25.36
C LEU A 509 -16.02 5.32 25.29
N LEU A 510 -15.55 4.50 24.33
CA LEU A 510 -14.13 4.19 24.16
C LEU A 510 -13.32 5.45 23.83
N ALA A 511 -13.82 6.30 22.92
CA ALA A 511 -13.16 7.55 22.56
C ALA A 511 -13.03 8.52 23.74
N ASN A 512 -14.05 8.59 24.63
CA ASN A 512 -14.00 9.44 25.82
C ASN A 512 -13.08 8.85 26.89
N LEU A 513 -13.15 7.55 27.14
CA LEU A 513 -12.25 6.85 28.07
C LEU A 513 -10.79 7.04 27.66
N TYR A 514 -10.50 6.93 26.37
CA TYR A 514 -9.15 7.16 25.85
C TYR A 514 -8.75 8.65 25.92
N ARG A 515 -9.69 9.61 25.77
CA ARG A 515 -9.43 11.06 25.85
C ARG A 515 -8.99 11.48 27.24
N ASP A 516 -9.74 11.07 28.24
CA ASP A 516 -9.60 11.58 29.60
C ASP A 516 -8.56 10.81 30.42
N GLY A 517 -7.92 9.79 29.77
CA GLY A 517 -6.86 8.99 30.38
C GLY A 517 -7.31 8.39 31.68
N THR A 518 -8.40 7.61 31.69
CA THR A 518 -8.91 6.88 32.85
C THR A 518 -9.10 7.70 34.15
N THR A 519 -8.83 8.99 34.11
CA THR A 519 -8.58 9.79 35.28
C THR A 519 -9.15 11.19 35.17
N GLY A 520 -10.42 11.34 35.00
CA GLY A 520 -11.01 12.36 35.85
C GLY A 520 -10.71 11.91 37.27
N LYS A 521 -9.95 12.67 38.06
CA LYS A 521 -9.68 12.34 39.47
C LYS A 521 -10.93 11.95 40.25
N ASP A 522 -12.12 12.21 39.71
CA ASP A 522 -13.45 12.06 40.28
C ASP A 522 -14.36 11.09 39.51
N SER A 523 -13.84 10.29 38.53
CA SER A 523 -14.69 9.30 37.86
C SER A 523 -14.98 8.09 38.73
N LEU A 524 -16.28 7.77 38.89
CA LEU A 524 -16.74 6.58 39.61
C LEU A 524 -16.42 5.27 38.88
N VAL A 525 -16.26 5.34 37.56
CA VAL A 525 -15.90 4.19 36.69
C VAL A 525 -14.49 4.37 36.19
N LYS A 526 -13.62 3.44 36.51
CA LYS A 526 -12.25 3.37 35.96
C LYS A 526 -12.16 2.19 34.99
N LEU A 527 -11.75 2.44 33.78
CA LEU A 527 -11.45 1.42 32.78
C LEU A 527 -10.00 1.58 32.34
N SER A 528 -9.26 0.49 32.33
CA SER A 528 -7.92 0.42 31.74
C SER A 528 -8.03 -0.27 30.38
N LEU A 529 -7.43 0.33 29.35
CA LEU A 529 -7.32 -0.24 28.02
C LEU A 529 -5.84 -0.49 27.75
N GLU A 530 -5.48 -1.76 27.63
CA GLU A 530 -4.11 -2.19 27.39
C GLU A 530 -4.05 -3.02 26.10
N LEU A 531 -2.99 -2.87 25.30
CA LEU A 531 -2.73 -3.79 24.20
C LEU A 531 -2.10 -5.06 24.76
N GLY A 532 -2.59 -6.22 24.33
CA GLY A 532 -2.07 -7.53 24.74
C GLY A 532 -0.71 -7.91 24.15
N THR A 533 -0.05 -6.98 23.42
CA THR A 533 1.24 -7.20 22.77
C THR A 533 2.06 -5.91 22.78
N GLY A 534 3.40 -6.01 22.58
CA GLY A 534 4.29 -4.86 22.42
C GLY A 534 3.96 -4.03 21.18
N LEU A 535 4.41 -2.78 21.17
CA LEU A 535 4.29 -1.83 20.06
C LEU A 535 5.67 -1.53 19.48
N VAL A 536 5.87 -1.77 18.19
CA VAL A 536 7.03 -1.32 17.43
C VAL A 536 6.62 -0.10 16.61
N ALA A 537 7.33 1.01 16.78
CA ALA A 537 7.03 2.24 16.07
C ALA A 537 8.13 2.57 15.06
N LEU A 538 7.70 2.92 13.85
CA LEU A 538 8.55 3.24 12.70
C LEU A 538 8.24 4.64 12.16
N GLY A 539 9.17 5.15 11.35
CA GLY A 539 9.09 6.45 10.71
C GLY A 539 9.95 7.51 11.40
N ALA A 540 10.29 8.56 10.67
CA ALA A 540 11.22 9.61 11.11
C ALA A 540 10.78 10.35 12.39
N SER A 541 9.49 10.43 12.66
CA SER A 541 8.93 11.09 13.86
C SER A 541 8.47 10.12 14.95
N ALA A 542 8.74 8.81 14.79
CA ALA A 542 8.29 7.79 15.71
C ALA A 542 8.78 8.01 17.15
N ALA A 543 10.07 8.31 17.32
CA ALA A 543 10.68 8.55 18.65
C ALA A 543 10.04 9.74 19.40
N THR A 544 9.48 10.72 18.69
CA THR A 544 8.83 11.89 19.27
C THR A 544 7.36 11.61 19.63
N HIS A 545 6.62 10.88 18.79
CA HIS A 545 5.18 10.70 18.95
C HIS A 545 4.79 9.48 19.80
N TYR A 546 5.41 8.33 19.55
CA TYR A 546 4.94 7.07 20.13
C TYR A 546 5.19 6.88 21.63
N PRO A 547 6.19 7.50 22.28
CA PRO A 547 6.29 7.44 23.75
C PRO A 547 5.04 7.97 24.46
N HIS A 548 4.38 8.98 23.90
CA HIS A 548 3.12 9.52 24.43
C HIS A 548 1.94 8.57 24.21
N VAL A 549 1.88 7.94 23.04
CA VAL A 549 0.85 6.94 22.70
C VAL A 549 1.00 5.69 23.57
N ALA A 550 2.21 5.14 23.64
CA ALA A 550 2.51 3.92 24.40
C ALA A 550 2.21 4.08 25.91
N ARG A 551 2.63 5.21 26.51
CA ARG A 551 2.32 5.51 27.92
C ARG A 551 0.82 5.56 28.17
N ARG A 552 0.05 6.11 27.22
CA ARG A 552 -1.40 6.23 27.32
C ARG A 552 -2.13 4.90 27.16
N MET A 553 -1.53 3.97 26.41
CA MET A 553 -2.07 2.63 26.16
C MET A 553 -1.51 1.56 27.10
N GLY A 554 -0.61 1.92 28.03
CA GLY A 554 0.03 0.96 28.95
C GLY A 554 0.83 -0.13 28.23
N VAL A 555 1.42 0.17 27.07
CA VAL A 555 2.10 -0.81 26.21
C VAL A 555 3.61 -0.58 26.22
N GLU A 556 4.38 -1.67 26.14
CA GLU A 556 5.82 -1.61 25.93
C GLU A 556 6.11 -1.11 24.49
N LEU A 557 6.96 -0.09 24.37
CA LEU A 557 7.34 0.53 23.11
C LEU A 557 8.77 0.18 22.74
N THR A 558 8.94 -0.26 21.50
CA THR A 558 10.23 -0.37 20.83
C THR A 558 10.27 0.60 19.65
N VAL A 559 11.20 1.56 19.67
CA VAL A 559 11.58 2.35 18.48
C VAL A 559 12.99 1.90 18.11
N PRO A 560 13.14 1.08 17.07
CA PRO A 560 14.46 0.55 16.73
C PRO A 560 15.34 1.63 16.11
N ASP A 561 16.67 1.44 16.19
CA ASP A 561 17.61 2.22 15.39
C ASP A 561 17.27 2.05 13.91
N HIS A 562 17.43 3.10 13.11
CA HIS A 562 17.05 3.15 11.68
C HIS A 562 15.53 2.99 11.40
N ALA A 563 14.68 3.30 12.39
CA ALA A 563 13.21 3.28 12.21
C ALA A 563 12.73 4.14 11.03
N GLU A 564 13.48 5.19 10.69
CA GLU A 564 13.17 6.13 9.60
C GLU A 564 13.38 5.56 8.19
N VAL A 565 14.16 4.48 8.07
CA VAL A 565 14.44 3.75 6.81
C VAL A 565 14.03 2.29 6.89
N ALA A 566 13.13 1.95 7.82
CA ALA A 566 12.69 0.58 8.05
C ALA A 566 12.16 -0.11 6.79
N GLY A 567 11.46 0.60 5.89
CA GLY A 567 11.02 0.07 4.60
C GLY A 567 12.18 -0.40 3.72
N ALA A 568 13.25 0.39 3.64
CA ALA A 568 14.45 0.01 2.89
C ALA A 568 15.20 -1.16 3.56
N VAL A 569 15.30 -1.16 4.90
CA VAL A 569 15.91 -2.29 5.64
C VAL A 569 15.10 -3.58 5.43
N GLY A 570 13.78 -3.50 5.47
CA GLY A 570 12.91 -4.65 5.24
C GLY A 570 12.98 -5.18 3.80
N ALA A 571 13.13 -4.28 2.82
CA ALA A 571 13.41 -4.68 1.44
C ALA A 571 14.75 -5.43 1.34
N ALA A 572 15.79 -4.98 2.07
CA ALA A 572 17.10 -5.64 2.08
C ALA A 572 17.10 -6.98 2.82
N ALA A 573 16.30 -7.10 3.89
CA ALA A 573 16.21 -8.31 4.73
C ALA A 573 15.22 -9.35 4.20
N GLY A 574 14.50 -9.06 3.11
CA GLY A 574 13.46 -9.93 2.56
C GLY A 574 13.99 -11.27 2.04
N SER A 575 13.11 -12.25 1.99
CA SER A 575 13.35 -13.57 1.39
C SER A 575 12.33 -13.87 0.30
N VAL A 576 12.66 -14.82 -0.58
CA VAL A 576 11.70 -15.31 -1.60
C VAL A 576 10.74 -16.26 -0.94
N ARG A 577 9.42 -16.02 -1.14
CA ARG A 577 8.36 -16.93 -0.70
C ARG A 577 7.36 -17.18 -1.82
N GLN A 578 7.07 -18.45 -2.08
CA GLN A 578 6.07 -18.86 -3.06
C GLN A 578 5.12 -19.89 -2.48
N ARG A 579 3.84 -19.71 -2.75
CA ARG A 579 2.79 -20.65 -2.32
C ARG A 579 2.10 -21.26 -3.52
N VAL A 580 1.84 -22.56 -3.43
CA VAL A 580 1.07 -23.33 -4.41
C VAL A 580 -0.01 -24.10 -3.68
N MET A 581 -1.22 -24.00 -4.17
CA MET A 581 -2.37 -24.72 -3.63
C MET A 581 -2.90 -25.69 -4.68
N ILE A 582 -3.02 -26.97 -4.32
CA ILE A 582 -3.63 -28.02 -5.13
C ILE A 582 -4.90 -28.47 -4.42
N SER A 583 -6.01 -28.47 -5.12
CA SER A 583 -7.28 -28.96 -4.58
C SER A 583 -7.54 -30.41 -5.00
N VAL A 584 -8.13 -31.17 -4.08
CA VAL A 584 -8.63 -32.52 -4.31
C VAL A 584 -10.13 -32.53 -4.06
N THR A 585 -10.92 -33.08 -5.00
CA THR A 585 -12.38 -33.19 -4.87
C THR A 585 -12.81 -34.62 -5.05
N GLN A 586 -14.03 -34.98 -4.66
CA GLN A 586 -14.62 -36.30 -4.87
C GLN A 586 -15.83 -36.21 -5.81
N PRO A 587 -15.63 -36.27 -7.15
CA PRO A 587 -16.75 -36.20 -8.10
C PRO A 587 -17.74 -37.36 -7.95
N PHE A 588 -17.28 -38.54 -7.54
CA PHE A 588 -18.10 -39.73 -7.28
C PHE A 588 -17.54 -40.49 -6.07
N GLU A 589 -18.36 -41.25 -5.40
CA GLU A 589 -17.92 -42.12 -4.29
C GLU A 589 -16.78 -43.05 -4.72
N GLY A 590 -15.68 -43.05 -3.95
CA GLY A 590 -14.48 -43.84 -4.23
C GLY A 590 -13.62 -43.31 -5.39
N ARG A 591 -13.85 -42.08 -5.88
CA ARG A 591 -13.03 -41.47 -6.93
C ARG A 591 -12.60 -40.06 -6.54
N TYR A 592 -11.32 -39.90 -6.29
CA TYR A 592 -10.73 -38.64 -5.88
C TYR A 592 -10.03 -37.98 -7.07
N ARG A 593 -10.33 -36.70 -7.31
CA ARG A 593 -9.79 -35.90 -8.43
C ARG A 593 -8.83 -34.86 -7.92
N VAL A 594 -7.57 -34.97 -8.32
CA VAL A 594 -6.52 -33.98 -8.06
C VAL A 594 -6.50 -32.99 -9.21
N HIS A 595 -6.68 -31.68 -8.90
CA HIS A 595 -6.71 -30.62 -9.90
C HIS A 595 -5.31 -30.07 -10.14
N LEU A 596 -4.63 -30.62 -11.14
CA LEU A 596 -3.25 -30.28 -11.51
C LEU A 596 -3.22 -29.22 -12.63
N PRO A 597 -2.14 -28.41 -12.75
CA PRO A 597 -1.97 -27.45 -13.86
C PRO A 597 -2.00 -28.06 -15.26
N GLY A 598 -1.58 -29.31 -15.39
CA GLY A 598 -1.63 -30.08 -16.64
C GLY A 598 -2.99 -30.76 -16.93
N GLY A 599 -3.98 -30.51 -16.09
CA GLY A 599 -5.30 -31.12 -16.15
C GLY A 599 -5.59 -32.04 -14.97
N PRO A 600 -6.88 -32.32 -14.68
CA PRO A 600 -7.29 -33.13 -13.55
C PRO A 600 -6.85 -34.60 -13.68
N ARG A 601 -6.47 -35.24 -12.56
CA ARG A 601 -6.08 -36.63 -12.45
C ARG A 601 -6.97 -37.36 -11.45
N ASP A 602 -7.54 -38.51 -11.85
CA ASP A 602 -8.42 -39.31 -11.01
C ASP A 602 -7.66 -40.47 -10.34
N LEU A 603 -7.91 -40.67 -9.04
CA LEU A 603 -7.36 -41.74 -8.22
C LEU A 603 -8.48 -42.43 -7.42
N GLY A 604 -8.28 -43.71 -7.07
CA GLY A 604 -9.30 -44.52 -6.37
C GLY A 604 -9.24 -44.43 -4.85
N VAL A 605 -8.12 -43.90 -4.30
CA VAL A 605 -7.84 -43.88 -2.86
C VAL A 605 -7.52 -42.44 -2.44
N MET A 606 -8.11 -42.00 -1.33
CA MET A 606 -7.93 -40.61 -0.81
C MET A 606 -6.45 -40.34 -0.48
N ASP A 607 -5.80 -41.25 0.21
CA ASP A 607 -4.41 -41.08 0.62
C ASP A 607 -3.45 -40.95 -0.57
N GLU A 608 -3.71 -41.70 -1.66
CA GLU A 608 -2.94 -41.57 -2.91
C GLU A 608 -3.19 -40.22 -3.58
N ALA A 609 -4.42 -39.72 -3.55
CA ALA A 609 -4.77 -38.41 -4.10
C ALA A 609 -4.10 -37.29 -3.31
N LEU A 610 -4.12 -37.35 -1.99
CA LEU A 610 -3.42 -36.39 -1.13
C LEU A 610 -1.90 -36.48 -1.32
N ALA A 611 -1.33 -37.69 -1.40
CA ALA A 611 0.10 -37.86 -1.66
C ALA A 611 0.52 -37.26 -3.01
N SER A 612 -0.26 -37.46 -4.07
CA SER A 612 -0.04 -36.85 -5.38
C SER A 612 -0.15 -35.33 -5.33
N ALA A 613 -1.12 -34.80 -4.58
CA ALA A 613 -1.28 -33.36 -4.40
C ALA A 613 -0.09 -32.73 -3.65
N ARG A 614 0.41 -33.38 -2.58
CA ARG A 614 1.61 -32.95 -1.83
C ARG A 614 2.84 -32.90 -2.72
N GLU A 615 3.10 -33.97 -3.45
CA GLU A 615 4.25 -34.07 -4.34
C GLU A 615 4.25 -32.96 -5.39
N VAL A 616 3.14 -32.80 -6.12
CA VAL A 616 3.04 -31.77 -7.18
C VAL A 616 3.02 -30.37 -6.61
N ALA A 617 2.34 -30.10 -5.48
CA ALA A 617 2.38 -28.80 -4.83
C ALA A 617 3.79 -28.41 -4.41
N GLY A 618 4.54 -29.36 -3.82
CA GLY A 618 5.95 -29.14 -3.42
C GLY A 618 6.85 -28.84 -4.60
N GLN A 619 6.78 -29.66 -5.66
CA GLN A 619 7.56 -29.45 -6.88
C GLN A 619 7.29 -28.09 -7.55
N LEU A 620 6.02 -27.72 -7.68
CA LEU A 620 5.62 -26.45 -8.25
C LEU A 620 6.01 -25.25 -7.38
N ALA A 621 5.92 -25.38 -6.06
CA ALA A 621 6.35 -24.32 -5.14
C ALA A 621 7.86 -24.10 -5.24
N GLU A 622 8.66 -25.17 -5.27
CA GLU A 622 10.10 -25.09 -5.47
C GLU A 622 10.46 -24.47 -6.83
N GLU A 623 9.83 -24.91 -7.90
CA GLU A 623 10.05 -24.35 -9.24
C GLU A 623 9.75 -22.86 -9.30
N ARG A 624 8.60 -22.43 -8.71
CA ARG A 624 8.22 -21.02 -8.64
C ARG A 624 9.19 -20.22 -7.79
N ALA A 625 9.64 -20.75 -6.64
CA ALA A 625 10.60 -20.09 -5.79
C ALA A 625 11.95 -19.89 -6.50
N ARG A 626 12.43 -20.89 -7.22
CA ARG A 626 13.65 -20.76 -8.04
C ARG A 626 13.50 -19.72 -9.17
N LYS A 627 12.37 -19.70 -9.87
CA LYS A 627 12.05 -18.67 -10.88
C LYS A 627 11.91 -17.29 -10.27
N ALA A 628 11.48 -17.20 -9.01
CA ALA A 628 11.39 -15.96 -8.27
C ALA A 628 12.74 -15.51 -7.66
N GLY A 629 13.85 -16.21 -7.92
CA GLY A 629 15.20 -15.83 -7.50
C GLY A 629 15.71 -16.50 -6.24
N ALA A 630 15.08 -17.58 -5.75
CA ALA A 630 15.57 -18.32 -4.58
C ALA A 630 16.77 -19.21 -4.95
N THR A 631 17.84 -19.14 -4.13
CA THR A 631 19.05 -19.98 -4.26
C THR A 631 18.94 -21.30 -3.50
N SER A 632 18.39 -21.24 -2.29
CA SER A 632 18.10 -22.40 -1.45
C SER A 632 16.62 -22.40 -1.11
N VAL A 633 15.96 -23.54 -1.15
CA VAL A 633 14.51 -23.63 -0.93
C VAL A 633 14.22 -24.64 0.16
N SER A 634 13.47 -24.21 1.17
CA SER A 634 12.80 -25.09 2.14
C SER A 634 11.31 -25.14 1.83
N ILE A 635 10.69 -26.30 1.96
CA ILE A 635 9.28 -26.51 1.64
C ILE A 635 8.53 -26.94 2.88
N GLU A 636 7.45 -26.22 3.20
CA GLU A 636 6.46 -26.59 4.21
C GLU A 636 5.14 -26.95 3.53
N ILE A 637 4.51 -28.04 3.96
CA ILE A 637 3.22 -28.50 3.41
C ILE A 637 2.17 -28.48 4.51
N SER A 638 1.02 -27.86 4.22
CA SER A 638 -0.16 -27.85 5.08
C SER A 638 -1.38 -28.35 4.32
N GLU A 639 -2.36 -28.89 5.05
CA GLU A 639 -3.57 -29.47 4.47
C GLU A 639 -4.80 -29.00 5.23
N ASP A 640 -5.84 -28.64 4.49
CA ASP A 640 -7.19 -28.38 4.99
C ASP A 640 -8.15 -29.39 4.35
N ILE A 641 -8.58 -30.38 5.15
CA ILE A 641 -9.46 -31.47 4.69
C ILE A 641 -10.85 -31.26 5.25
N LYS A 642 -11.82 -31.04 4.37
CA LYS A 642 -13.23 -30.85 4.74
C LYS A 642 -13.99 -32.16 4.67
N LEU A 643 -14.35 -32.67 5.84
CA LEU A 643 -15.17 -33.85 6.03
C LEU A 643 -16.52 -33.43 6.64
N VAL A 644 -17.61 -34.02 6.17
CA VAL A 644 -18.96 -33.82 6.72
C VAL A 644 -19.47 -35.13 7.32
N PRO A 645 -19.82 -35.17 8.62
CA PRO A 645 -20.34 -36.39 9.23
C PRO A 645 -21.75 -36.70 8.70
N LEU A 646 -21.94 -37.96 8.21
CA LEU A 646 -23.22 -38.48 7.69
C LEU A 646 -24.05 -39.23 8.73
N GLY A 647 -23.52 -39.40 9.97
CA GLY A 647 -24.11 -40.28 10.97
C GLY A 647 -23.63 -41.75 10.85
N GLY A 648 -23.74 -42.51 11.96
CA GLY A 648 -23.27 -43.91 11.99
C GLY A 648 -21.75 -44.07 11.85
N GLY A 649 -20.95 -43.02 12.14
CA GLY A 649 -19.48 -43.06 12.04
C GLY A 649 -18.93 -42.93 10.61
N LYS A 650 -19.78 -42.61 9.63
CA LYS A 650 -19.35 -42.32 8.25
C LYS A 650 -19.13 -40.84 8.06
N GLU A 651 -18.09 -40.49 7.31
CA GLU A 651 -17.76 -39.12 6.90
C GLU A 651 -17.79 -39.00 5.37
N LEU A 652 -18.33 -37.90 4.88
CA LEU A 652 -18.31 -37.54 3.47
C LEU A 652 -17.15 -36.60 3.21
N PHE A 653 -16.25 -36.99 2.32
CA PHE A 653 -15.20 -36.10 1.84
C PHE A 653 -15.79 -35.05 0.89
N ILE A 654 -15.58 -33.77 1.19
CA ILE A 654 -16.05 -32.67 0.33
C ILE A 654 -14.90 -32.17 -0.54
N GLU A 655 -13.81 -31.75 0.07
CA GLU A 655 -12.65 -31.18 -0.59
C GLU A 655 -11.43 -31.25 0.33
N ALA A 656 -10.26 -31.37 -0.23
CA ALA A 656 -9.00 -31.08 0.45
C ALA A 656 -8.23 -30.00 -0.32
N LEU A 657 -7.63 -29.07 0.43
CA LEU A 657 -6.71 -28.07 -0.08
C LEU A 657 -5.31 -28.40 0.46
N VAL A 658 -4.40 -28.76 -0.43
CA VAL A 658 -2.99 -29.03 -0.10
C VAL A 658 -2.18 -27.82 -0.51
N GLN A 659 -1.59 -27.14 0.47
CA GLN A 659 -0.75 -25.96 0.26
C GLN A 659 0.71 -26.29 0.52
N ALA A 660 1.58 -26.01 -0.45
CA ALA A 660 3.01 -26.02 -0.28
C ALA A 660 3.52 -24.57 -0.26
N THR A 661 4.30 -24.22 0.77
CA THR A 661 5.00 -22.95 0.90
C THR A 661 6.49 -23.20 0.74
N ALA A 662 7.10 -22.58 -0.25
CA ALA A 662 8.54 -22.63 -0.52
C ALA A 662 9.17 -21.30 -0.11
N ASP A 663 10.07 -21.34 0.87
CA ASP A 663 10.85 -20.20 1.37
C ASP A 663 12.32 -20.38 1.00
N GLY A 664 12.98 -19.28 0.57
CA GLY A 664 14.38 -19.34 0.20
C GLY A 664 15.09 -17.98 0.27
N ALA A 665 16.41 -18.03 0.45
CA ALA A 665 17.22 -16.83 0.35
C ALA A 665 17.24 -16.31 -1.10
N ALA A 666 17.18 -14.99 -1.28
CA ALA A 666 17.38 -14.37 -2.59
C ALA A 666 18.84 -14.52 -3.05
N ALA A 667 19.05 -14.57 -4.38
CA ALA A 667 20.33 -14.87 -5.02
C ALA A 667 21.38 -13.77 -4.83
#